data_68dbb70ea1b8b5e0c2b1564726756e55
#
_entry.id   68dbb70ea1b8b5e0c2b1564726756e55
#
_cell.length_a   1.000
_cell.length_b   1.000
_cell.length_c   1.000
_cell.angle_alpha   90.00
_cell.angle_beta   90.00
_cell.angle_gamma   90.00
#
_symmetry.space_group_name_H-M   'P 1'
#
loop_
_entity.id
_entity.type
_entity.pdbx_description
1 polymer ?
#
loop_
_entity_poly.entity_id
_entity_poly.type
_entity_poly.pdbx_seq_one_letter_code
_entity_poly.pdbx_strand_id
1 'polypeptide(L)'
;MSIDLERVKAKVDCRQVLLQHGIDYKGRDISCPMPEHADNHPSFGLCHNNQGYKCHGCDASGDVVALEMVLASVDFKTALTTLAKMAGVKNVQADPKTDARRMYPTPERCAAAQLWSVQQKHSDAKLTLLHDYHKANGDLVARVLRFDWADGKGFRPICKDQGGWRSGDPKGKWPIYRLTEMAGTGAINIFEGEKCADLACGIGLTNCTTSAHGARSAELTDWRKIAGQDVVIFADNDEPGLEYAWNVIRLTKPKTAKIIQFRELLKKADLADWLDERDAIEPDHIHAELRSVVAQAPFVDTVARPDKKQPKTDAKQIKPPPQTPEYLDGYYYAANSKEYVVKNERGRYLARTASPFRRYLKNKGMMAKCAEGETMSEIDRCMLELEEYKDVDYIGPLAGRSSGFYSENGVRFLVTSSPVIIAPSDGDCPTISKMLSSIFSENEVVFIHAWLKVGYEALAAGHLMPGQALAIAGPANCFKSFVQREIFTPILGGRSQRPYQFMSGMSPFNSDLFAAEHLMIEDESASTDIRARRSMGSLIKNFTVNVDQRCHAKGQDAIMLRPFWRLSITMNDEAENLLVLPPIDDSIRDKIIILEAHLHPDPPAASTMAEREILTDTIQYELPAYIQFLLDFEIPDNLKSDRFGVTHYQNKNIMEVLEDSTPETKLMEMIAGEIIGPWSGSSAELQSVLQDRSSGCYDEAKKLLHWYGATGTYLGRLHKKYPHKILVSRKEGGRMWEIL
;
A
#
# COMPACT_ATOMS: atom_id res chain seq x y z
N MET A 1 31.20 10.97 5.44
CA MET A 1 31.96 9.94 6.13
C MET A 1 30.98 8.85 6.49
N SER A 2 31.10 7.67 5.93
CA SER A 2 30.29 6.51 6.32
C SER A 2 31.16 5.54 7.06
N ILE A 3 30.79 5.22 8.28
CA ILE A 3 31.36 4.14 9.07
C ILE A 3 30.57 2.88 8.70
N ASP A 4 31.26 1.80 8.45
CA ASP A 4 30.63 0.50 8.16
C ASP A 4 30.03 -0.05 9.46
N LEU A 5 28.72 0.09 9.60
CA LEU A 5 27.97 -0.29 10.79
C LEU A 5 28.09 -1.79 11.11
N GLU A 6 28.02 -2.64 10.10
CA GLU A 6 28.06 -4.08 10.28
C GLU A 6 29.46 -4.54 10.75
N ARG A 7 30.49 -3.88 10.24
CA ARG A 7 31.87 -4.14 10.68
C ARG A 7 32.13 -3.69 12.11
N VAL A 8 31.47 -2.63 12.55
CA VAL A 8 31.52 -2.14 13.93
C VAL A 8 30.81 -3.14 14.85
N LYS A 9 29.58 -3.54 14.52
CA LYS A 9 28.80 -4.52 15.28
C LYS A 9 29.45 -5.89 15.38
N ALA A 10 30.17 -6.31 14.34
CA ALA A 10 30.92 -7.58 14.37
C ALA A 10 32.13 -7.59 15.32
N LYS A 11 32.59 -6.41 15.77
CA LYS A 11 33.80 -6.25 16.58
C LYS A 11 33.56 -5.70 17.98
N VAL A 12 32.43 -5.09 18.23
CA VAL A 12 32.05 -4.51 19.52
C VAL A 12 30.66 -5.02 19.90
N ASP A 13 30.57 -5.54 21.12
CA ASP A 13 29.32 -6.03 21.69
C ASP A 13 28.82 -5.15 22.86
N CYS A 14 27.59 -5.38 23.32
CA CYS A 14 26.96 -4.61 24.39
C CYS A 14 27.71 -4.71 25.72
N ARG A 15 28.41 -5.84 25.99
CA ARG A 15 29.22 -6.01 27.21
C ARG A 15 30.39 -5.05 27.20
N GLN A 16 31.06 -4.88 26.07
CA GLN A 16 32.17 -3.93 25.92
C GLN A 16 31.73 -2.49 26.11
N VAL A 17 30.52 -2.15 25.61
CA VAL A 17 29.92 -0.83 25.82
C VAL A 17 29.62 -0.59 27.29
N LEU A 18 28.98 -1.54 27.97
CA LEU A 18 28.72 -1.44 29.42
C LEU A 18 30.03 -1.21 30.22
N LEU A 19 31.07 -1.97 29.89
CA LEU A 19 32.37 -1.85 30.53
C LEU A 19 33.01 -0.49 30.33
N GLN A 20 32.89 0.10 29.13
CA GLN A 20 33.37 1.45 28.83
C GLN A 20 32.67 2.52 29.68
N HIS A 21 31.40 2.32 30.01
CA HIS A 21 30.63 3.20 30.91
C HIS A 21 30.77 2.80 32.39
N GLY A 22 31.75 1.97 32.75
CA GLY A 22 32.03 1.58 34.13
C GLY A 22 31.05 0.57 34.75
N ILE A 23 30.26 -0.10 33.90
CA ILE A 23 29.21 -1.07 34.30
C ILE A 23 29.75 -2.49 34.06
N ASP A 24 30.01 -3.24 35.12
CA ASP A 24 30.55 -4.62 35.03
C ASP A 24 29.40 -5.63 34.90
N TYR A 25 29.26 -6.23 33.72
CA TYR A 25 28.27 -7.28 33.45
C TYR A 25 28.88 -8.67 33.56
N LYS A 26 28.48 -9.44 34.61
CA LYS A 26 29.02 -10.78 34.94
C LYS A 26 28.15 -11.94 34.43
N GLY A 27 27.29 -11.73 33.41
CA GLY A 27 26.46 -12.81 32.84
C GLY A 27 25.20 -13.11 33.68
N ARG A 28 24.79 -12.21 34.56
CA ARG A 28 23.51 -12.20 35.31
C ARG A 28 22.87 -10.84 35.16
N ASP A 29 21.56 -10.80 35.30
CA ASP A 29 20.84 -9.52 35.24
C ASP A 29 21.40 -8.54 36.28
N ILE A 30 21.55 -7.29 35.83
CA ILE A 30 22.04 -6.17 36.64
C ILE A 30 20.93 -5.13 36.80
N SER A 31 21.08 -4.19 37.73
CA SER A 31 20.18 -3.01 37.77
C SER A 31 20.24 -2.26 36.46
N CYS A 32 19.11 -1.81 36.00
CA CYS A 32 18.98 -1.17 34.68
C CYS A 32 19.81 0.11 34.61
N PRO A 33 20.72 0.25 33.63
CA PRO A 33 21.54 1.44 33.51
C PRO A 33 20.86 2.58 32.73
N MET A 34 19.55 2.46 32.40
CA MET A 34 18.79 3.48 31.68
C MET A 34 18.50 4.68 32.61
N PRO A 35 18.72 5.94 32.12
CA PRO A 35 18.60 7.14 32.96
C PRO A 35 17.23 7.37 33.60
N GLU A 36 16.18 6.88 32.97
CA GLU A 36 14.77 7.10 33.41
C GLU A 36 14.19 5.93 34.20
N HIS A 37 14.99 4.91 34.52
CA HIS A 37 14.54 3.71 35.23
C HIS A 37 15.28 3.51 36.56
N ALA A 38 14.63 3.88 37.67
CA ALA A 38 15.11 3.51 39.01
C ALA A 38 14.79 2.02 39.29
N ASP A 39 15.75 1.16 39.03
CA ASP A 39 15.59 -0.29 39.14
C ASP A 39 15.96 -0.78 40.55
N ASN A 40 14.96 -1.24 41.30
CA ASN A 40 15.15 -1.80 42.65
C ASN A 40 15.47 -3.30 42.66
N HIS A 41 15.29 -3.97 41.53
CA HIS A 41 15.61 -5.39 41.34
C HIS A 41 16.31 -5.58 40.00
N PRO A 42 17.42 -6.33 39.92
CA PRO A 42 18.14 -6.57 38.67
C PRO A 42 17.22 -7.07 37.56
N SER A 43 17.04 -6.25 36.51
CA SER A 43 16.10 -6.52 35.43
C SER A 43 16.70 -6.32 34.01
N PHE A 44 17.96 -5.89 33.93
CA PHE A 44 18.66 -5.63 32.66
C PHE A 44 19.61 -6.76 32.32
N GLY A 45 19.42 -7.39 31.17
CA GLY A 45 20.23 -8.48 30.66
C GLY A 45 20.70 -8.29 29.22
N LEU A 46 21.78 -8.98 28.84
CA LEU A 46 22.27 -9.06 27.48
C LEU A 46 21.71 -10.31 26.76
N CYS A 47 21.41 -10.16 25.47
CA CYS A 47 20.88 -11.23 24.65
C CYS A 47 21.63 -11.33 23.30
N HIS A 48 21.30 -12.35 22.50
CA HIS A 48 21.91 -12.58 21.18
C HIS A 48 23.45 -12.58 21.19
N ASN A 49 24.06 -13.37 22.07
CA ASN A 49 25.52 -13.43 22.25
C ASN A 49 26.13 -12.04 22.53
N ASN A 50 25.51 -11.27 23.40
CA ASN A 50 25.86 -9.90 23.77
C ASN A 50 25.71 -8.85 22.65
N GLN A 51 25.09 -9.18 21.51
CA GLN A 51 24.83 -8.20 20.43
C GLN A 51 23.58 -7.36 20.67
N GLY A 52 22.76 -7.71 21.67
CA GLY A 52 21.59 -6.98 22.09
C GLY A 52 21.43 -6.93 23.60
N TYR A 53 20.54 -6.06 24.06
CA TYR A 53 20.14 -5.96 25.46
C TYR A 53 18.61 -5.88 25.61
N LYS A 54 18.12 -6.28 26.76
CA LYS A 54 16.73 -6.09 27.17
C LYS A 54 16.65 -5.86 28.69
N CYS A 55 15.82 -4.87 29.08
CA CYS A 55 15.40 -4.69 30.45
C CYS A 55 13.96 -5.20 30.62
N HIS A 56 13.72 -6.08 31.57
CA HIS A 56 12.41 -6.63 31.86
C HIS A 56 11.54 -5.71 32.76
N GLY A 57 12.14 -4.66 33.32
CA GLY A 57 11.44 -3.69 34.17
C GLY A 57 10.86 -2.50 33.40
N CYS A 58 11.59 -1.95 32.40
CA CYS A 58 11.15 -0.81 31.61
C CYS A 58 10.99 -1.12 30.10
N ASP A 59 11.11 -2.40 29.70
CA ASP A 59 11.04 -2.88 28.32
C ASP A 59 12.05 -2.25 27.34
N ALA A 60 13.03 -1.47 27.84
CA ALA A 60 14.10 -0.95 26.99
C ALA A 60 14.88 -2.09 26.36
N SER A 61 15.04 -2.03 25.04
CA SER A 61 15.77 -3.05 24.28
C SER A 61 16.44 -2.43 23.05
N GLY A 62 17.52 -3.05 22.59
CA GLY A 62 18.25 -2.56 21.42
C GLY A 62 19.53 -3.31 21.15
N ASP A 63 20.30 -2.80 20.18
CA ASP A 63 21.62 -3.30 19.82
C ASP A 63 22.74 -2.48 20.48
N VAL A 64 23.97 -2.81 20.14
CA VAL A 64 25.18 -2.14 20.66
C VAL A 64 25.18 -0.63 20.40
N VAL A 65 24.61 -0.16 19.28
CA VAL A 65 24.57 1.27 18.96
C VAL A 65 23.51 1.98 19.79
N ALA A 66 22.33 1.36 19.91
CA ALA A 66 21.26 1.89 20.76
C ALA A 66 21.70 1.99 22.23
N LEU A 67 22.46 1.01 22.71
CA LEU A 67 23.02 1.03 24.06
C LEU A 67 23.97 2.21 24.27
N GLU A 68 24.93 2.42 23.36
CA GLU A 68 25.85 3.56 23.41
C GLU A 68 25.14 4.90 23.34
N MET A 69 24.12 5.02 22.47
CA MET A 69 23.33 6.25 22.36
C MET A 69 22.69 6.64 23.69
N VAL A 70 22.13 5.68 24.42
CA VAL A 70 21.45 5.93 25.68
C VAL A 70 22.44 6.20 26.81
N LEU A 71 23.48 5.38 26.95
CA LEU A 71 24.44 5.50 28.07
C LEU A 71 25.30 6.75 27.95
N ALA A 72 25.70 7.12 26.73
CA ALA A 72 26.47 8.34 26.48
C ALA A 72 25.59 9.60 26.28
N SER A 73 24.25 9.45 26.19
CA SER A 73 23.30 10.51 25.84
C SER A 73 23.68 11.23 24.53
N VAL A 74 24.05 10.48 23.49
CA VAL A 74 24.52 10.98 22.20
C VAL A 74 23.65 10.50 21.05
N ASP A 75 23.76 11.18 19.92
CA ASP A 75 23.09 10.79 18.69
C ASP A 75 23.73 9.54 18.03
N PHE A 76 23.01 8.92 17.09
CA PHE A 76 23.45 7.72 16.35
C PHE A 76 24.84 7.88 15.71
N LYS A 77 25.14 9.05 15.15
CA LYS A 77 26.39 9.28 14.44
C LYS A 77 27.56 9.37 15.41
N THR A 78 27.38 9.99 16.55
CA THR A 78 28.37 10.12 17.61
C THR A 78 28.61 8.75 18.26
N ALA A 79 27.55 8.03 18.60
CA ALA A 79 27.64 6.66 19.11
C ALA A 79 28.39 5.74 18.13
N LEU A 80 28.02 5.76 16.86
CA LEU A 80 28.70 4.97 15.82
C LEU A 80 30.17 5.35 15.64
N THR A 81 30.51 6.64 15.79
CA THR A 81 31.90 7.11 15.73
C THR A 81 32.71 6.60 16.93
N THR A 82 32.14 6.62 18.12
CA THR A 82 32.75 6.06 19.34
C THR A 82 32.98 4.57 19.20
N LEU A 83 31.95 3.82 18.78
CA LEU A 83 32.05 2.38 18.57
C LEU A 83 33.03 2.02 17.45
N ALA A 84 33.13 2.82 16.39
CA ALA A 84 34.12 2.60 15.34
C ALA A 84 35.56 2.78 15.82
N LYS A 85 35.81 3.71 16.73
CA LYS A 85 37.11 3.86 17.40
C LYS A 85 37.41 2.65 18.26
N MET A 86 36.44 2.14 19.04
CA MET A 86 36.56 0.92 19.83
C MET A 86 36.86 -0.31 18.95
N ALA A 87 36.17 -0.42 17.83
CA ALA A 87 36.32 -1.50 16.87
C ALA A 87 37.62 -1.43 16.05
N GLY A 88 38.39 -0.35 16.14
CA GLY A 88 39.57 -0.12 15.29
C GLY A 88 39.21 0.01 13.79
N VAL A 89 38.00 0.45 13.47
CA VAL A 89 37.51 0.61 12.09
C VAL A 89 37.84 2.04 11.62
N LYS A 90 38.76 2.17 10.64
CA LYS A 90 39.12 3.48 10.07
C LYS A 90 37.96 4.03 9.22
N ASN A 91 37.72 5.34 9.34
CA ASN A 91 36.77 6.06 8.50
C ASN A 91 37.13 5.95 7.01
N VAL A 92 36.18 5.50 6.20
CA VAL A 92 36.31 5.57 4.74
C VAL A 92 35.63 6.86 4.28
N GLN A 93 36.36 7.72 3.57
CA GLN A 93 35.80 8.93 2.96
C GLN A 93 34.75 8.51 1.90
N ALA A 94 33.52 8.99 2.04
CA ALA A 94 32.50 8.86 1.01
C ALA A 94 32.45 10.15 0.17
N ASP A 95 32.61 10.00 -1.13
CA ASP A 95 32.43 11.06 -2.13
C ASP A 95 30.97 11.51 -2.27
N PRO A 96 30.68 12.72 -2.77
CA PRO A 96 29.38 13.36 -2.66
C PRO A 96 28.32 12.69 -3.54
N LYS A 97 27.08 12.70 -3.05
CA LYS A 97 25.88 12.15 -3.65
C LYS A 97 25.59 12.68 -5.07
N THR A 98 26.13 12.02 -6.06
CA THR A 98 25.41 11.72 -7.30
C THR A 98 24.77 10.34 -7.12
N ASP A 99 23.69 10.06 -7.83
CA ASP A 99 22.92 8.79 -7.82
C ASP A 99 23.82 7.60 -8.23
N ALA A 100 24.87 7.33 -7.49
CA ALA A 100 25.89 6.33 -7.74
C ALA A 100 25.47 5.02 -7.08
N ARG A 101 24.57 4.28 -7.73
CA ARG A 101 24.44 2.84 -7.50
C ARG A 101 25.84 2.25 -7.58
N ARG A 102 26.24 1.53 -6.52
CA ARG A 102 27.59 0.94 -6.41
C ARG A 102 27.92 0.14 -7.66
N MET A 103 29.00 0.52 -8.36
CA MET A 103 29.46 -0.14 -9.59
C MET A 103 30.45 -1.22 -9.27
N TYR A 104 30.35 -2.33 -9.99
CA TYR A 104 31.24 -3.48 -9.86
C TYR A 104 31.91 -3.76 -11.21
N PRO A 105 33.21 -4.15 -11.23
CA PRO A 105 33.93 -4.33 -12.48
C PRO A 105 33.43 -5.53 -13.29
N THR A 106 32.84 -6.55 -12.65
CA THR A 106 32.33 -7.75 -13.33
C THR A 106 30.93 -8.12 -12.81
N PRO A 107 30.12 -8.86 -13.60
CA PRO A 107 28.81 -9.32 -13.16
C PRO A 107 28.88 -10.27 -11.97
N GLU A 108 29.94 -11.09 -11.86
CA GLU A 108 30.15 -12.04 -10.75
C GLU A 108 30.36 -11.28 -9.42
N ARG A 109 31.16 -10.20 -9.44
CA ARG A 109 31.33 -9.35 -8.24
C ARG A 109 30.05 -8.64 -7.84
N CYS A 110 29.26 -8.20 -8.82
CA CYS A 110 27.96 -7.64 -8.57
C CYS A 110 27.01 -8.68 -7.99
N ALA A 111 26.96 -9.89 -8.54
CA ALA A 111 26.15 -11.01 -8.06
C ALA A 111 26.54 -11.43 -6.64
N ALA A 112 27.84 -11.53 -6.33
CA ALA A 112 28.32 -11.83 -4.98
C ALA A 112 27.88 -10.78 -3.96
N ALA A 113 27.89 -9.50 -4.33
CA ALA A 113 27.39 -8.42 -3.47
C ALA A 113 25.86 -8.50 -3.26
N GLN A 114 25.11 -8.94 -4.27
CA GLN A 114 23.66 -9.17 -4.12
C GLN A 114 23.39 -10.39 -3.21
N LEU A 115 24.14 -11.50 -3.36
CA LEU A 115 24.04 -12.66 -2.48
C LEU A 115 24.30 -12.26 -1.03
N TRP A 116 25.38 -11.55 -0.77
CA TRP A 116 25.68 -11.03 0.57
C TRP A 116 24.53 -10.20 1.14
N SER A 117 23.93 -9.31 0.32
CA SER A 117 22.78 -8.49 0.74
C SER A 117 21.53 -9.32 1.05
N VAL A 118 21.30 -10.42 0.33
CA VAL A 118 20.18 -11.35 0.59
C VAL A 118 20.43 -12.13 1.88
N GLN A 119 21.67 -12.59 2.08
CA GLN A 119 22.09 -13.35 3.28
C GLN A 119 21.99 -12.55 4.58
N GLN A 120 21.97 -11.21 4.53
CA GLN A 120 21.68 -10.39 5.71
C GLN A 120 20.23 -10.57 6.23
N LYS A 121 19.32 -11.04 5.38
CA LYS A 121 17.91 -11.29 5.74
C LYS A 121 17.58 -12.78 5.85
N HIS A 122 18.23 -13.59 5.02
CA HIS A 122 18.07 -15.03 4.89
C HIS A 122 19.45 -15.65 4.88
N SER A 123 19.98 -15.99 6.07
CA SER A 123 21.38 -16.43 6.26
C SER A 123 21.75 -17.69 5.48
N ASP A 124 20.79 -18.53 5.17
CA ASP A 124 20.89 -19.75 4.38
C ASP A 124 20.74 -19.56 2.86
N ALA A 125 20.47 -18.34 2.41
CA ALA A 125 20.24 -18.04 1.00
C ALA A 125 21.46 -18.41 0.13
N LYS A 126 21.19 -19.08 -0.98
CA LYS A 126 22.16 -19.46 -1.99
C LYS A 126 21.77 -18.89 -3.34
N LEU A 127 22.75 -18.49 -4.14
CA LEU A 127 22.56 -18.17 -5.55
C LEU A 127 22.45 -19.48 -6.32
N THR A 128 21.25 -19.77 -6.83
CA THR A 128 20.94 -21.08 -7.42
C THR A 128 20.87 -21.04 -8.94
N LEU A 129 20.40 -19.94 -9.53
CA LEU A 129 20.30 -19.78 -10.98
C LEU A 129 20.72 -18.39 -11.44
N LEU A 130 21.25 -18.33 -12.66
CA LEU A 130 21.66 -17.12 -13.37
C LEU A 130 21.01 -17.13 -14.76
N HIS A 131 20.26 -16.09 -15.11
CA HIS A 131 19.67 -15.95 -16.43
C HIS A 131 20.27 -14.74 -17.14
N ASP A 132 21.04 -15.01 -18.20
CA ASP A 132 21.80 -14.01 -18.95
C ASP A 132 20.98 -13.42 -20.09
N TYR A 133 20.96 -12.10 -20.18
CA TYR A 133 20.29 -11.35 -21.22
C TYR A 133 21.28 -10.66 -22.15
N HIS A 134 21.27 -11.06 -23.41
CA HIS A 134 22.20 -10.60 -24.43
C HIS A 134 21.51 -9.72 -25.48
N LYS A 135 22.24 -8.77 -26.03
CA LYS A 135 21.83 -8.09 -27.25
C LYS A 135 21.98 -9.01 -28.45
N ALA A 136 21.41 -8.63 -29.59
CA ALA A 136 21.53 -9.38 -30.83
C ALA A 136 22.98 -9.58 -31.35
N ASN A 137 23.90 -8.73 -30.89
CA ASN A 137 25.35 -8.86 -31.19
C ASN A 137 26.12 -9.76 -30.23
N GLY A 138 25.43 -10.41 -29.28
CA GLY A 138 26.02 -11.29 -28.27
C GLY A 138 26.50 -10.61 -27.00
N ASP A 139 26.45 -9.28 -26.89
CA ASP A 139 26.87 -8.58 -25.68
C ASP A 139 25.94 -8.88 -24.51
N LEU A 140 26.50 -9.34 -23.40
CA LEU A 140 25.78 -9.48 -22.12
C LEU A 140 25.46 -8.10 -21.55
N VAL A 141 24.18 -7.80 -21.33
CA VAL A 141 23.72 -6.49 -20.86
C VAL A 141 23.03 -6.52 -19.52
N ALA A 142 22.45 -7.65 -19.16
CA ALA A 142 21.80 -7.82 -17.88
C ALA A 142 21.76 -9.29 -17.48
N ARG A 143 21.54 -9.54 -16.19
CA ARG A 143 21.44 -10.88 -15.61
C ARG A 143 20.37 -10.85 -14.52
N VAL A 144 19.48 -11.83 -14.50
CA VAL A 144 18.57 -12.07 -13.38
C VAL A 144 19.18 -13.13 -12.47
N LEU A 145 19.36 -12.80 -11.20
CA LEU A 145 19.90 -13.67 -10.15
C LEU A 145 18.73 -14.28 -9.39
N ARG A 146 18.69 -15.60 -9.26
CA ARG A 146 17.76 -16.31 -8.39
C ARG A 146 18.46 -16.78 -7.14
N PHE A 147 17.87 -16.48 -6.01
CA PHE A 147 18.29 -16.93 -4.68
C PHE A 147 17.21 -17.83 -4.10
N ASP A 148 17.60 -18.98 -3.57
CA ASP A 148 16.70 -19.86 -2.84
C ASP A 148 17.21 -20.00 -1.39
N TRP A 149 16.26 -20.08 -0.43
CA TRP A 149 16.49 -20.32 1.00
C TRP A 149 15.37 -21.24 1.53
N ALA A 150 15.47 -21.72 2.79
CA ALA A 150 14.65 -22.82 3.32
C ALA A 150 13.13 -22.66 3.10
N ASP A 151 12.58 -21.46 3.21
CA ASP A 151 11.15 -21.15 3.15
C ASP A 151 10.78 -20.12 2.06
N GLY A 152 11.66 -19.92 1.05
CA GLY A 152 11.36 -18.98 -0.02
C GLY A 152 12.43 -18.84 -1.10
N LYS A 153 12.11 -17.97 -2.04
CA LYS A 153 12.98 -17.60 -3.15
C LYS A 153 12.93 -16.10 -3.42
N GLY A 154 13.96 -15.55 -4.02
CA GLY A 154 14.03 -14.14 -4.43
C GLY A 154 14.78 -13.94 -5.74
N PHE A 155 14.47 -12.87 -6.43
CA PHE A 155 15.10 -12.50 -7.69
C PHE A 155 15.72 -11.12 -7.59
N ARG A 156 16.89 -10.92 -8.19
CA ARG A 156 17.57 -9.62 -8.26
C ARG A 156 18.15 -9.41 -9.65
N PRO A 157 17.75 -8.36 -10.36
CA PRO A 157 18.39 -7.98 -11.61
C PRO A 157 19.70 -7.25 -11.34
N ILE A 158 20.68 -7.50 -12.20
CA ILE A 158 21.91 -6.72 -12.33
C ILE A 158 22.10 -6.36 -13.82
N CYS A 159 22.66 -5.20 -14.10
CA CYS A 159 22.86 -4.75 -15.48
C CYS A 159 24.19 -4.05 -15.68
N LYS A 160 24.66 -4.06 -16.91
CA LYS A 160 25.84 -3.33 -17.37
C LYS A 160 25.48 -1.87 -17.60
N ASP A 161 26.29 -0.96 -17.07
CA ASP A 161 26.18 0.49 -17.29
C ASP A 161 27.55 1.07 -17.62
N GLN A 162 27.63 2.38 -17.92
CA GLN A 162 28.91 3.06 -18.14
C GLN A 162 29.77 2.92 -16.87
N GLY A 163 30.88 2.19 -16.98
CA GLY A 163 31.83 1.97 -15.88
C GLY A 163 31.72 0.63 -15.14
N GLY A 164 30.83 -0.30 -15.50
CA GLY A 164 30.77 -1.63 -14.92
C GLY A 164 29.36 -2.19 -14.73
N TRP A 165 29.18 -3.02 -13.70
CA TRP A 165 27.91 -3.68 -13.36
C TRP A 165 27.28 -3.07 -12.12
N ARG A 166 25.96 -2.99 -12.07
CA ARG A 166 25.19 -2.48 -10.94
C ARG A 166 23.91 -3.28 -10.70
N SER A 167 23.36 -3.17 -9.51
CA SER A 167 22.02 -3.70 -9.20
C SER A 167 20.92 -2.88 -9.91
N GLY A 168 19.86 -3.58 -10.30
CA GLY A 168 18.66 -3.03 -10.94
C GLY A 168 18.65 -3.18 -12.44
N ASP A 169 17.60 -2.64 -13.06
CA ASP A 169 17.28 -2.80 -14.47
C ASP A 169 18.19 -1.99 -15.40
N PRO A 170 18.38 -2.44 -16.64
CA PRO A 170 19.10 -1.68 -17.67
C PRO A 170 18.35 -0.36 -17.98
N LYS A 171 19.10 0.65 -18.44
CA LYS A 171 18.49 1.86 -18.98
C LYS A 171 17.81 1.52 -20.33
N GLY A 172 16.49 1.56 -20.35
CA GLY A 172 15.69 1.20 -21.50
C GLY A 172 15.05 -0.19 -21.38
N LYS A 173 14.55 -0.73 -22.50
CA LYS A 173 13.88 -2.03 -22.51
C LYS A 173 14.88 -3.17 -22.41
N TRP A 174 14.47 -4.23 -21.72
CA TRP A 174 15.21 -5.49 -21.67
C TRP A 174 15.21 -6.17 -23.04
N PRO A 175 16.30 -6.82 -23.48
CA PRO A 175 16.20 -7.77 -24.60
C PRO A 175 15.30 -8.94 -24.19
N ILE A 176 14.75 -9.65 -25.15
CA ILE A 176 14.10 -10.94 -24.89
C ILE A 176 15.15 -11.96 -24.42
N TYR A 177 14.75 -12.87 -23.54
CA TYR A 177 15.63 -13.92 -23.04
C TYR A 177 16.06 -14.83 -24.17
N ARG A 178 17.31 -15.33 -24.14
CA ARG A 178 17.90 -16.24 -25.16
C ARG A 178 17.84 -15.70 -26.60
N LEU A 179 17.87 -14.39 -26.80
CA LEU A 179 17.78 -13.73 -28.10
C LEU A 179 18.80 -14.25 -29.11
N THR A 180 20.01 -14.58 -28.69
CA THR A 180 21.12 -15.07 -29.56
C THR A 180 20.96 -16.51 -29.99
N GLU A 181 20.05 -17.26 -29.39
CA GLU A 181 19.82 -18.68 -29.68
C GLU A 181 18.62 -18.93 -30.62
N MET A 182 17.99 -17.86 -31.09
CA MET A 182 16.82 -17.96 -31.95
C MET A 182 17.20 -18.40 -33.37
N ALA A 183 16.61 -19.51 -33.82
CA ALA A 183 16.94 -20.15 -35.11
C ALA A 183 16.42 -19.42 -36.36
N GLY A 184 15.73 -18.29 -36.24
CA GLY A 184 15.21 -17.50 -37.36
C GLY A 184 14.05 -18.14 -38.16
N THR A 185 13.73 -19.41 -37.95
CA THR A 185 12.62 -20.15 -38.58
C THR A 185 11.77 -20.87 -37.55
N GLY A 186 10.47 -21.01 -37.83
CA GLY A 186 9.50 -21.66 -36.95
C GLY A 186 8.81 -20.67 -35.95
N ALA A 187 7.81 -21.15 -35.25
CA ALA A 187 7.09 -20.37 -34.24
C ALA A 187 7.99 -20.07 -33.04
N ILE A 188 7.77 -18.92 -32.43
CA ILE A 188 8.46 -18.51 -31.21
C ILE A 188 7.69 -19.03 -30.00
N ASN A 189 8.35 -19.81 -29.15
CA ASN A 189 7.79 -20.36 -27.90
C ASN A 189 8.09 -19.41 -26.76
N ILE A 190 7.05 -18.80 -26.18
CA ILE A 190 7.15 -17.75 -25.17
C ILE A 190 6.61 -18.30 -23.87
N PHE A 191 7.40 -18.21 -22.81
CA PHE A 191 7.08 -18.68 -21.46
C PHE A 191 6.90 -17.50 -20.49
N GLU A 192 6.28 -17.73 -19.33
CA GLU A 192 6.12 -16.69 -18.33
C GLU A 192 7.42 -16.40 -17.56
N GLY A 193 8.31 -17.38 -17.43
CA GLY A 193 9.57 -17.25 -16.72
C GLY A 193 10.75 -17.97 -17.39
N GLU A 194 11.97 -17.56 -17.02
CA GLU A 194 13.23 -18.05 -17.58
C GLU A 194 13.42 -19.55 -17.33
N LYS A 195 13.04 -20.06 -16.14
CA LYS A 195 13.15 -21.50 -15.80
C LYS A 195 12.38 -22.37 -16.79
N CYS A 196 11.15 -22.00 -17.13
CA CYS A 196 10.33 -22.75 -18.06
C CYS A 196 10.88 -22.68 -19.49
N ALA A 197 11.43 -21.53 -19.91
CA ALA A 197 12.08 -21.40 -21.20
C ALA A 197 13.33 -22.29 -21.30
N ASP A 198 14.14 -22.39 -20.25
CA ASP A 198 15.33 -23.25 -20.19
C ASP A 198 14.96 -24.73 -20.19
N LEU A 199 13.95 -25.14 -19.40
CA LEU A 199 13.45 -26.51 -19.38
C LEU A 199 12.90 -26.93 -20.76
N ALA A 200 12.13 -26.05 -21.40
CA ALA A 200 11.61 -26.34 -22.75
C ALA A 200 12.72 -26.54 -23.76
N CYS A 201 13.78 -25.75 -23.73
CA CYS A 201 14.97 -25.96 -24.54
C CYS A 201 15.67 -27.27 -24.20
N GLY A 202 15.75 -27.63 -22.92
CA GLY A 202 16.37 -28.87 -22.46
C GLY A 202 15.72 -30.14 -23.01
N ILE A 203 14.41 -30.09 -23.26
CA ILE A 203 13.67 -31.20 -23.91
C ILE A 203 13.59 -31.06 -25.44
N GLY A 204 14.34 -30.15 -26.08
CA GLY A 204 14.47 -30.01 -27.51
C GLY A 204 13.54 -29.02 -28.21
N LEU A 205 12.74 -28.20 -27.50
CA LEU A 205 12.02 -27.10 -28.12
C LEU A 205 13.00 -26.01 -28.55
N THR A 206 12.76 -25.47 -29.73
CA THR A 206 13.57 -24.38 -30.30
C THR A 206 12.87 -23.03 -30.16
N ASN A 207 13.59 -21.92 -30.33
CA ASN A 207 13.04 -20.55 -30.27
C ASN A 207 12.31 -20.24 -28.93
N CYS A 208 12.82 -20.75 -27.83
CA CYS A 208 12.25 -20.52 -26.51
C CYS A 208 12.71 -19.18 -25.94
N THR A 209 11.78 -18.37 -25.40
CA THR A 209 12.08 -17.08 -24.83
C THR A 209 11.08 -16.69 -23.72
N THR A 210 11.39 -15.63 -23.01
CA THR A 210 10.50 -14.96 -22.05
C THR A 210 10.84 -13.48 -21.94
N SER A 211 10.00 -12.74 -21.22
CA SER A 211 10.28 -11.39 -20.73
C SER A 211 11.01 -11.43 -19.39
N ALA A 212 11.78 -10.39 -19.08
CA ALA A 212 12.30 -10.20 -17.72
C ALA A 212 11.17 -9.91 -16.72
N HIS A 213 11.34 -10.27 -15.45
CA HIS A 213 10.43 -9.98 -14.32
C HIS A 213 9.04 -10.66 -14.37
N GLY A 214 8.84 -11.71 -15.16
CA GLY A 214 7.60 -12.50 -15.15
C GLY A 214 6.37 -11.77 -15.69
N ALA A 215 5.19 -12.30 -15.34
CA ALA A 215 3.89 -11.98 -15.96
C ALA A 215 3.50 -10.49 -16.03
N ARG A 216 3.89 -9.69 -15.07
CA ARG A 216 3.45 -8.27 -14.97
C ARG A 216 4.33 -7.29 -15.73
N SER A 217 5.39 -7.75 -16.37
CA SER A 217 6.46 -6.90 -16.89
C SER A 217 6.74 -7.06 -18.38
N ALA A 218 5.85 -7.68 -19.14
CA ALA A 218 5.99 -7.86 -20.59
C ALA A 218 6.29 -6.54 -21.33
N GLU A 219 5.79 -5.40 -20.83
CA GLU A 219 6.01 -4.07 -21.44
C GLU A 219 7.46 -3.56 -21.28
N LEU A 220 8.22 -4.08 -20.31
CA LEU A 220 9.62 -3.73 -20.09
C LEU A 220 10.56 -4.38 -21.11
N THR A 221 10.09 -5.35 -21.90
CA THR A 221 10.88 -6.12 -22.86
C THR A 221 10.77 -5.58 -24.27
N ASP A 222 11.85 -5.65 -25.03
CA ASP A 222 11.91 -5.26 -26.43
C ASP A 222 11.53 -6.42 -27.36
N TRP A 223 10.25 -6.51 -27.71
CA TRP A 223 9.68 -7.54 -28.55
C TRP A 223 9.88 -7.32 -30.04
N ARG A 224 10.51 -6.22 -30.48
CA ARG A 224 10.63 -5.86 -31.94
C ARG A 224 11.28 -6.93 -32.77
N LYS A 225 12.17 -7.74 -32.18
CA LYS A 225 12.88 -8.82 -32.92
C LYS A 225 12.00 -9.99 -33.34
N ILE A 226 10.90 -10.20 -32.64
CA ILE A 226 9.94 -11.27 -32.91
C ILE A 226 8.56 -10.74 -33.32
N ALA A 227 8.46 -9.43 -33.55
CA ALA A 227 7.21 -8.82 -33.98
C ALA A 227 6.78 -9.36 -35.34
N GLY A 228 5.49 -9.69 -35.49
CA GLY A 228 4.91 -10.23 -36.72
C GLY A 228 5.30 -11.69 -37.05
N GLN A 229 5.94 -12.43 -36.15
CA GLN A 229 6.19 -13.87 -36.28
C GLN A 229 5.04 -14.69 -35.69
N ASP A 230 4.98 -15.98 -35.94
CA ASP A 230 4.06 -16.91 -35.32
C ASP A 230 4.50 -17.18 -33.87
N VAL A 231 3.58 -17.14 -32.90
CA VAL A 231 3.91 -17.36 -31.50
C VAL A 231 3.07 -18.46 -30.84
N VAL A 232 3.71 -19.20 -29.95
CA VAL A 232 3.05 -20.13 -29.01
C VAL A 232 3.41 -19.67 -27.62
N ILE A 233 2.42 -19.32 -26.80
CA ILE A 233 2.63 -18.77 -25.49
C ILE A 233 2.18 -19.80 -24.46
N PHE A 234 3.12 -20.21 -23.60
CA PHE A 234 2.89 -21.11 -22.48
C PHE A 234 2.66 -20.26 -21.24
N ALA A 235 1.40 -20.11 -20.88
CA ALA A 235 0.95 -19.31 -19.76
C ALA A 235 0.73 -20.19 -18.52
N ASP A 236 1.08 -19.69 -17.35
CA ASP A 236 0.74 -20.35 -16.09
C ASP A 236 -0.78 -20.58 -15.98
N ASN A 237 -1.18 -21.63 -15.28
CA ASN A 237 -2.59 -22.01 -15.18
C ASN A 237 -3.36 -21.09 -14.19
N ASP A 238 -3.31 -19.77 -14.47
CA ASP A 238 -4.07 -18.76 -13.72
C ASP A 238 -4.43 -17.55 -14.60
N GLU A 239 -5.21 -16.61 -14.05
CA GLU A 239 -5.62 -15.40 -14.77
C GLU A 239 -4.45 -14.44 -15.07
N PRO A 240 -3.47 -14.20 -14.16
CA PRO A 240 -2.27 -13.45 -14.48
C PRO A 240 -1.46 -14.00 -15.65
N GLY A 241 -1.30 -15.33 -15.74
CA GLY A 241 -0.64 -15.99 -16.86
C GLY A 241 -1.38 -15.79 -18.17
N LEU A 242 -2.70 -15.90 -18.14
CA LEU A 242 -3.53 -15.60 -19.33
C LEU A 242 -3.43 -14.11 -19.71
N GLU A 243 -3.40 -13.21 -18.76
CA GLU A 243 -3.23 -11.78 -19.00
C GLU A 243 -1.85 -11.46 -19.60
N TYR A 244 -0.81 -12.12 -19.10
CA TYR A 244 0.52 -12.07 -19.70
C TYR A 244 0.50 -12.49 -21.17
N ALA A 245 -0.13 -13.61 -21.49
CA ALA A 245 -0.22 -14.10 -22.87
C ALA A 245 -0.88 -13.07 -23.81
N TRP A 246 -1.98 -12.46 -23.39
CA TRP A 246 -2.63 -11.41 -24.17
C TRP A 246 -1.80 -10.13 -24.31
N ASN A 247 -1.06 -9.74 -23.27
CA ASN A 247 -0.13 -8.61 -23.33
C ASN A 247 1.01 -8.88 -24.33
N VAL A 248 1.56 -10.09 -24.33
CA VAL A 248 2.59 -10.49 -25.31
C VAL A 248 2.03 -10.46 -26.74
N ILE A 249 0.82 -10.97 -27.00
CA ILE A 249 0.16 -10.88 -28.32
C ILE A 249 0.02 -9.42 -28.76
N ARG A 250 -0.45 -8.55 -27.88
CA ARG A 250 -0.60 -7.11 -28.15
C ARG A 250 0.74 -6.44 -28.50
N LEU A 251 1.81 -6.83 -27.81
CA LEU A 251 3.15 -6.24 -27.99
C LEU A 251 3.89 -6.78 -29.19
N THR A 252 3.73 -8.07 -29.51
CA THR A 252 4.41 -8.75 -30.66
C THR A 252 3.63 -8.62 -31.94
N LYS A 253 2.32 -8.41 -31.91
CA LYS A 253 1.42 -8.38 -33.08
C LYS A 253 1.70 -9.55 -34.03
N PRO A 254 1.59 -10.81 -33.57
CA PRO A 254 2.00 -11.97 -34.33
C PRO A 254 1.08 -12.22 -35.53
N LYS A 255 1.56 -12.99 -36.54
CA LYS A 255 0.73 -13.46 -37.66
C LYS A 255 -0.32 -14.46 -37.15
N THR A 256 0.14 -15.41 -36.35
CA THR A 256 -0.71 -16.40 -35.67
C THR A 256 -0.28 -16.53 -34.21
N ALA A 257 -1.21 -16.83 -33.32
CA ALA A 257 -0.92 -17.06 -31.93
C ALA A 257 -1.68 -18.28 -31.39
N LYS A 258 -1.03 -19.03 -30.51
CA LYS A 258 -1.64 -20.06 -29.67
C LYS A 258 -1.31 -19.78 -28.24
N ILE A 259 -2.25 -20.06 -27.32
CA ILE A 259 -2.04 -19.97 -25.88
C ILE A 259 -2.21 -21.36 -25.29
N ILE A 260 -1.19 -21.85 -24.61
CA ILE A 260 -1.16 -23.14 -23.93
C ILE A 260 -1.26 -22.88 -22.44
N GLN A 261 -2.23 -23.49 -21.79
CA GLN A 261 -2.36 -23.60 -20.34
C GLN A 261 -2.59 -25.07 -20.01
N PHE A 262 -1.84 -25.61 -19.06
CA PHE A 262 -2.01 -27.01 -18.59
C PHE A 262 -3.16 -27.07 -17.57
N ARG A 263 -4.40 -26.93 -18.08
CA ARG A 263 -5.62 -26.80 -17.26
C ARG A 263 -5.97 -28.05 -16.47
N GLU A 264 -5.39 -29.19 -16.83
CA GLU A 264 -5.47 -30.47 -16.11
C GLU A 264 -4.67 -30.46 -14.80
N LEU A 265 -3.71 -29.55 -14.65
CA LEU A 265 -2.89 -29.38 -13.47
C LEU A 265 -3.53 -28.42 -12.47
N LEU A 266 -2.93 -28.37 -11.27
CA LEU A 266 -3.35 -27.46 -10.19
C LEU A 266 -3.26 -25.99 -10.65
N LYS A 267 -4.02 -25.12 -10.00
CA LYS A 267 -3.97 -23.67 -10.22
C LYS A 267 -2.55 -23.16 -9.99
N LYS A 268 -2.06 -22.31 -10.89
CA LYS A 268 -0.69 -21.77 -10.98
C LYS A 268 0.38 -22.75 -11.43
N ALA A 269 0.01 -23.94 -11.88
CA ALA A 269 0.97 -24.86 -12.47
C ALA A 269 1.51 -24.29 -13.79
N ASP A 270 2.78 -24.50 -14.00
CA ASP A 270 3.52 -24.08 -15.18
C ASP A 270 4.08 -25.28 -15.99
N LEU A 271 4.92 -25.03 -16.97
CA LEU A 271 5.57 -26.10 -17.72
C LEU A 271 6.47 -26.98 -16.83
N ALA A 272 7.09 -26.41 -15.80
CA ALA A 272 7.95 -27.19 -14.92
C ALA A 272 7.15 -28.23 -14.14
N ASP A 273 5.98 -27.85 -13.63
CA ASP A 273 5.07 -28.77 -12.94
C ASP A 273 4.56 -29.88 -13.89
N TRP A 274 4.26 -29.51 -15.14
CA TRP A 274 3.86 -30.47 -16.17
C TRP A 274 4.98 -31.48 -16.50
N LEU A 275 6.24 -31.05 -16.47
CA LEU A 275 7.41 -31.91 -16.66
C LEU A 275 7.70 -32.78 -15.45
N ASP A 276 7.53 -32.23 -14.23
CA ASP A 276 7.77 -32.97 -12.99
C ASP A 276 6.84 -34.20 -12.86
N GLU A 277 5.61 -34.14 -13.37
CA GLU A 277 4.71 -35.32 -13.46
C GLU A 277 5.19 -36.39 -14.46
N ARG A 278 6.18 -36.08 -15.29
CA ARG A 278 6.71 -36.91 -16.40
C ARG A 278 8.17 -37.31 -16.22
N ASP A 279 8.70 -37.15 -15.01
CA ASP A 279 10.13 -37.34 -14.68
C ASP A 279 10.68 -38.75 -15.02
N ALA A 280 9.77 -39.76 -15.16
CA ALA A 280 10.11 -41.13 -15.52
C ALA A 280 10.05 -41.40 -17.05
N ILE A 281 9.76 -40.39 -17.88
CA ILE A 281 9.59 -40.54 -19.35
C ILE A 281 10.84 -40.02 -20.10
N GLU A 282 11.23 -40.74 -21.12
CA GLU A 282 12.38 -40.34 -21.99
C GLU A 282 12.14 -38.97 -22.64
N PRO A 283 13.12 -38.05 -22.68
CA PRO A 283 12.98 -36.69 -23.19
C PRO A 283 12.37 -36.58 -24.59
N ASP A 284 12.68 -37.52 -25.48
CA ASP A 284 12.12 -37.52 -26.85
C ASP A 284 10.61 -37.76 -26.87
N HIS A 285 10.12 -38.60 -25.97
CA HIS A 285 8.68 -38.83 -25.83
C HIS A 285 7.98 -37.60 -25.22
N ILE A 286 8.58 -36.95 -24.21
CA ILE A 286 8.07 -35.71 -23.63
C ILE A 286 7.99 -34.60 -24.68
N HIS A 287 9.05 -34.48 -25.53
CA HIS A 287 9.05 -33.51 -26.64
C HIS A 287 7.93 -33.80 -27.64
N ALA A 288 7.72 -35.06 -28.02
CA ALA A 288 6.66 -35.46 -28.97
C ALA A 288 5.26 -35.16 -28.37
N GLU A 289 5.05 -35.43 -27.08
CA GLU A 289 3.82 -35.10 -26.37
C GLU A 289 3.56 -33.60 -26.34
N LEU A 290 4.55 -32.80 -25.95
CA LEU A 290 4.41 -31.33 -25.90
C LEU A 290 4.11 -30.75 -27.30
N ARG A 291 4.74 -31.26 -28.33
CA ARG A 291 4.43 -30.88 -29.75
C ARG A 291 2.99 -31.25 -30.12
N SER A 292 2.47 -32.38 -29.63
CA SER A 292 1.07 -32.78 -29.87
C SER A 292 0.12 -31.80 -29.16
N VAL A 293 0.39 -31.40 -27.90
CA VAL A 293 -0.36 -30.39 -27.19
C VAL A 293 -0.40 -29.07 -27.96
N VAL A 294 0.76 -28.59 -28.44
CA VAL A 294 0.85 -27.37 -29.24
C VAL A 294 0.09 -27.51 -30.58
N ALA A 295 0.16 -28.67 -31.23
CA ALA A 295 -0.55 -28.90 -32.49
C ALA A 295 -2.07 -28.83 -32.32
N GLN A 296 -2.59 -29.42 -31.26
CA GLN A 296 -4.02 -29.49 -30.97
C GLN A 296 -4.59 -28.17 -30.43
N ALA A 297 -3.77 -27.30 -29.90
CA ALA A 297 -4.23 -26.00 -29.36
C ALA A 297 -4.81 -25.11 -30.48
N PRO A 298 -5.96 -24.47 -30.26
CA PRO A 298 -6.58 -23.57 -31.21
C PRO A 298 -5.77 -22.29 -31.40
N PHE A 299 -5.84 -21.72 -32.61
CA PHE A 299 -5.37 -20.36 -32.82
C PHE A 299 -6.30 -19.36 -32.13
N VAL A 300 -5.71 -18.33 -31.56
CA VAL A 300 -6.47 -17.21 -30.92
C VAL A 300 -6.51 -16.03 -31.90
N ASP A 301 -7.59 -15.22 -31.80
CA ASP A 301 -7.69 -13.98 -32.56
C ASP A 301 -6.61 -12.99 -32.08
N THR A 302 -5.72 -12.58 -32.95
CA THR A 302 -4.61 -11.68 -32.63
C THR A 302 -5.00 -10.21 -32.60
N VAL A 303 -6.23 -9.85 -33.04
CA VAL A 303 -6.72 -8.47 -33.14
C VAL A 303 -7.63 -8.11 -31.97
N ALA A 304 -8.41 -9.06 -31.48
CA ALA A 304 -9.35 -8.83 -30.39
C ALA A 304 -9.19 -9.86 -29.28
N ARG A 305 -8.89 -9.39 -28.07
CA ARG A 305 -9.16 -10.20 -26.88
C ARG A 305 -10.66 -10.49 -26.90
N PRO A 306 -11.12 -11.75 -26.81
CA PRO A 306 -12.53 -12.02 -26.64
C PRO A 306 -13.04 -11.21 -25.44
N ASP A 307 -14.00 -10.31 -25.67
CA ASP A 307 -14.71 -9.67 -24.59
C ASP A 307 -15.15 -10.74 -23.59
N LYS A 308 -15.12 -10.42 -22.28
CA LYS A 308 -15.63 -11.27 -21.19
C LYS A 308 -17.15 -11.52 -21.32
N LYS A 309 -17.59 -11.98 -22.51
CA LYS A 309 -18.93 -12.56 -22.69
C LYS A 309 -18.82 -14.03 -22.38
N GLN A 310 -19.59 -14.46 -21.39
CA GLN A 310 -19.78 -15.85 -21.05
C GLN A 310 -19.94 -16.69 -22.32
N PRO A 311 -19.22 -17.79 -22.51
CA PRO A 311 -19.40 -18.66 -23.67
C PRO A 311 -20.80 -19.25 -23.61
N LYS A 312 -21.62 -18.99 -24.65
CA LYS A 312 -22.76 -19.82 -24.95
C LYS A 312 -22.21 -21.17 -25.41
N THR A 313 -22.43 -22.16 -24.61
CA THR A 313 -22.02 -23.55 -24.82
C THR A 313 -22.75 -24.15 -25.98
N ASP A 314 -22.01 -24.55 -27.03
CA ASP A 314 -22.42 -25.67 -27.90
C ASP A 314 -21.86 -26.95 -27.29
N ALA A 315 -22.78 -27.83 -26.92
CA ALA A 315 -22.54 -29.01 -26.13
C ALA A 315 -21.76 -30.08 -26.89
N LYS A 316 -20.54 -30.39 -26.43
CA LYS A 316 -20.01 -31.76 -26.42
C LYS A 316 -19.43 -32.03 -25.03
N GLN A 317 -19.95 -33.06 -24.41
CA GLN A 317 -19.78 -33.50 -23.04
C GLN A 317 -18.33 -33.45 -22.54
N ILE A 318 -17.98 -32.33 -21.87
CA ILE A 318 -16.99 -32.32 -20.79
C ILE A 318 -17.84 -32.47 -19.54
N LYS A 319 -17.51 -33.41 -18.65
CA LYS A 319 -18.17 -33.48 -17.34
C LYS A 319 -18.12 -32.07 -16.73
N PRO A 320 -19.26 -31.47 -16.37
CA PRO A 320 -19.24 -30.16 -15.74
C PRO A 320 -18.39 -30.27 -14.46
N PRO A 321 -17.72 -29.18 -14.05
CA PRO A 321 -17.18 -29.13 -12.69
C PRO A 321 -18.30 -29.54 -11.76
N PRO A 322 -18.04 -30.28 -10.69
CA PRO A 322 -19.09 -30.82 -9.82
C PRO A 322 -19.99 -29.63 -9.47
N GLN A 323 -21.26 -29.73 -9.94
CA GLN A 323 -22.26 -28.71 -9.64
C GLN A 323 -22.30 -28.61 -8.13
N THR A 324 -22.06 -27.42 -7.59
CA THR A 324 -22.25 -27.18 -6.17
C THR A 324 -23.65 -27.66 -5.84
N PRO A 325 -23.83 -28.62 -4.93
CA PRO A 325 -25.13 -29.17 -4.66
C PRO A 325 -26.13 -28.06 -4.31
N GLU A 326 -27.31 -28.02 -4.93
CA GLU A 326 -28.33 -26.98 -4.71
C GLU A 326 -28.66 -26.79 -3.22
N TYR A 327 -28.52 -27.85 -2.41
CA TYR A 327 -28.79 -27.79 -0.97
C TYR A 327 -27.75 -26.94 -0.19
N LEU A 328 -26.62 -26.59 -0.80
CA LEU A 328 -25.61 -25.66 -0.23
C LEU A 328 -25.90 -24.20 -0.54
N ASP A 329 -26.97 -23.88 -1.26
CA ASP A 329 -27.29 -22.51 -1.57
C ASP A 329 -27.67 -21.71 -0.31
N GLY A 330 -27.07 -20.53 -0.16
CA GLY A 330 -27.22 -19.70 1.03
C GLY A 330 -26.28 -20.06 2.19
N TYR A 331 -25.42 -21.07 2.02
CA TYR A 331 -24.39 -21.46 2.98
C TYR A 331 -23.00 -21.11 2.44
N TYR A 332 -22.11 -20.67 3.33
CA TYR A 332 -20.72 -20.32 2.99
C TYR A 332 -19.80 -20.72 4.15
N TYR A 333 -18.52 -20.86 3.85
CA TYR A 333 -17.48 -21.12 4.84
C TYR A 333 -16.44 -20.01 4.82
N ALA A 334 -16.23 -19.34 5.96
CA ALA A 334 -15.21 -18.34 6.14
C ALA A 334 -13.88 -19.01 6.54
N ALA A 335 -13.00 -19.24 5.61
CA ALA A 335 -11.75 -19.96 5.85
C ALA A 335 -10.87 -19.26 6.91
N ASN A 336 -10.80 -17.93 6.89
CA ASN A 336 -9.99 -17.12 7.82
C ASN A 336 -10.51 -17.17 9.27
N SER A 337 -11.83 -17.13 9.49
CA SER A 337 -12.44 -17.21 10.83
C SER A 337 -12.87 -18.61 11.24
N LYS A 338 -12.81 -19.58 10.31
CA LYS A 338 -13.31 -20.96 10.49
C LYS A 338 -14.78 -21.02 10.92
N GLU A 339 -15.60 -20.17 10.32
CA GLU A 339 -17.02 -20.06 10.61
C GLU A 339 -17.87 -20.42 9.39
N TYR A 340 -18.99 -21.06 9.63
CA TYR A 340 -20.02 -21.34 8.64
C TYR A 340 -21.05 -20.22 8.67
N VAL A 341 -21.38 -19.68 7.52
CA VAL A 341 -22.28 -18.55 7.38
C VAL A 341 -23.55 -18.96 6.66
N VAL A 342 -24.67 -18.57 7.23
CA VAL A 342 -26.01 -18.95 6.76
C VAL A 342 -26.85 -17.70 6.58
N LYS A 343 -27.54 -17.60 5.44
CA LYS A 343 -28.58 -16.59 5.23
C LYS A 343 -29.87 -17.05 5.92
N ASN A 344 -30.36 -16.31 6.90
CA ASN A 344 -31.62 -16.64 7.56
C ASN A 344 -32.84 -16.20 6.72
N GLU A 345 -34.04 -16.56 7.15
CA GLU A 345 -35.32 -16.23 6.47
C GLU A 345 -35.58 -14.72 6.37
N ARG A 346 -34.92 -13.89 7.23
CA ARG A 346 -34.97 -12.43 7.20
C ARG A 346 -33.89 -11.82 6.30
N GLY A 347 -33.19 -12.62 5.50
CA GLY A 347 -32.13 -12.19 4.60
C GLY A 347 -30.79 -11.84 5.27
N ARG A 348 -30.64 -12.01 6.59
CA ARG A 348 -29.40 -11.71 7.33
C ARG A 348 -28.46 -12.90 7.31
N TYR A 349 -27.18 -12.62 7.14
CA TYR A 349 -26.11 -13.62 7.28
C TYR A 349 -25.70 -13.79 8.74
N LEU A 350 -25.68 -15.02 9.22
CA LEU A 350 -25.33 -15.40 10.58
C LEU A 350 -24.14 -16.34 10.57
N ALA A 351 -23.03 -15.93 11.17
CA ALA A 351 -21.85 -16.76 11.35
C ALA A 351 -21.99 -17.70 12.54
N ARG A 352 -21.49 -18.93 12.41
CA ARG A 352 -21.52 -19.98 13.44
C ARG A 352 -20.21 -20.76 13.37
N THR A 353 -19.63 -21.02 14.51
CA THR A 353 -18.56 -22.02 14.62
C THR A 353 -19.12 -23.44 14.35
N ALA A 354 -18.23 -24.42 14.13
CA ALA A 354 -18.60 -25.77 13.72
C ALA A 354 -19.71 -26.43 14.60
N SER A 355 -19.60 -26.35 15.94
CA SER A 355 -20.56 -27.01 16.85
C SER A 355 -21.96 -26.37 16.81
N PRO A 356 -22.16 -25.05 16.90
CA PRO A 356 -23.44 -24.39 16.63
C PRO A 356 -24.00 -24.65 15.23
N PHE A 357 -23.14 -24.74 14.22
CA PHE A 357 -23.57 -25.01 12.85
C PHE A 357 -24.09 -26.45 12.70
N ARG A 358 -23.40 -27.43 13.27
CA ARG A 358 -23.89 -28.84 13.34
C ARG A 358 -25.28 -28.94 13.97
N ARG A 359 -25.52 -28.20 15.08
CA ARG A 359 -26.86 -28.16 15.73
C ARG A 359 -27.90 -27.53 14.81
N TYR A 360 -27.53 -26.49 14.08
CA TYR A 360 -28.42 -25.85 13.10
C TYR A 360 -28.80 -26.83 11.97
N LEU A 361 -27.83 -27.53 11.36
CA LEU A 361 -28.07 -28.51 10.31
C LEU A 361 -28.96 -29.66 10.81
N LYS A 362 -28.72 -30.16 12.04
CA LYS A 362 -29.57 -31.15 12.69
C LYS A 362 -31.01 -30.65 12.85
N ASN A 363 -31.20 -29.38 13.24
CA ASN A 363 -32.54 -28.78 13.35
C ASN A 363 -33.22 -28.59 11.99
N LYS A 364 -32.47 -28.50 10.90
CA LYS A 364 -32.98 -28.49 9.51
C LYS A 364 -33.26 -29.90 8.96
N GLY A 365 -33.10 -30.94 9.77
CA GLY A 365 -33.46 -32.32 9.45
C GLY A 365 -32.31 -33.20 8.95
N MET A 366 -31.07 -32.69 8.88
CA MET A 366 -29.91 -33.47 8.44
C MET A 366 -29.48 -34.52 9.48
N MET A 367 -29.11 -35.72 9.01
CA MET A 367 -28.73 -36.84 9.86
C MET A 367 -27.31 -36.67 10.41
N ALA A 368 -27.18 -36.77 11.74
CA ALA A 368 -25.89 -36.71 12.43
C ALA A 368 -25.20 -38.07 12.59
N LYS A 369 -25.88 -39.16 12.26
CA LYS A 369 -25.32 -40.52 12.26
C LYS A 369 -25.07 -40.96 10.83
N CYS A 370 -23.99 -41.72 10.62
CA CYS A 370 -23.75 -42.38 9.33
C CYS A 370 -24.88 -43.38 9.01
N ALA A 371 -25.34 -43.35 7.76
CA ALA A 371 -26.20 -44.41 7.25
C ALA A 371 -25.42 -45.73 7.12
N GLU A 372 -26.12 -46.87 7.10
CA GLU A 372 -25.49 -48.19 6.97
C GLU A 372 -24.75 -48.28 5.62
N GLY A 373 -23.44 -48.54 5.66
CA GLY A 373 -22.56 -48.58 4.46
C GLY A 373 -21.91 -47.25 4.07
N GLU A 374 -22.22 -46.15 4.75
CA GLU A 374 -21.56 -44.86 4.51
C GLU A 374 -20.45 -44.59 5.54
N THR A 375 -19.41 -43.85 5.12
CA THR A 375 -18.26 -43.51 5.95
C THR A 375 -18.39 -42.14 6.65
N MET A 376 -19.42 -41.35 6.28
CA MET A 376 -19.60 -39.98 6.77
C MET A 376 -21.10 -39.65 6.95
N SER A 377 -21.43 -38.87 7.99
CA SER A 377 -22.83 -38.42 8.17
C SER A 377 -23.18 -37.31 7.15
N GLU A 378 -24.50 -37.11 6.90
CA GLU A 378 -24.96 -36.00 6.02
C GLU A 378 -24.45 -34.64 6.48
N ILE A 379 -24.42 -34.42 7.79
CA ILE A 379 -23.91 -33.19 8.38
C ILE A 379 -22.40 -33.02 8.08
N ASP A 380 -21.62 -34.09 8.28
CA ASP A 380 -20.16 -34.02 8.04
C ASP A 380 -19.88 -33.85 6.56
N ARG A 381 -20.62 -34.47 5.67
CA ARG A 381 -20.53 -34.29 4.22
C ARG A 381 -20.88 -32.87 3.82
N CYS A 382 -21.96 -32.30 4.32
CA CYS A 382 -22.35 -30.91 4.07
C CYS A 382 -21.28 -29.94 4.52
N MET A 383 -20.70 -30.14 5.70
CA MET A 383 -19.63 -29.27 6.22
C MET A 383 -18.37 -29.35 5.37
N LEU A 384 -17.94 -30.54 4.97
CA LEU A 384 -16.78 -30.74 4.10
C LEU A 384 -17.00 -30.09 2.72
N GLU A 385 -18.17 -30.29 2.11
CA GLU A 385 -18.49 -29.69 0.81
C GLU A 385 -18.56 -28.15 0.87
N LEU A 386 -18.99 -27.57 2.01
CA LEU A 386 -18.93 -26.12 2.22
C LEU A 386 -17.49 -25.62 2.32
N GLU A 387 -16.62 -26.35 2.99
CA GLU A 387 -15.18 -26.04 3.09
C GLU A 387 -14.48 -26.12 1.73
N GLU A 388 -14.91 -27.06 0.86
CA GLU A 388 -14.30 -27.24 -0.48
C GLU A 388 -14.89 -26.31 -1.55
N TYR A 389 -16.21 -26.09 -1.57
CA TYR A 389 -16.89 -25.44 -2.71
C TYR A 389 -17.44 -24.06 -2.39
N LYS A 390 -17.67 -23.73 -1.12
CA LYS A 390 -18.29 -22.46 -0.69
C LYS A 390 -17.40 -21.66 0.27
N ASP A 391 -16.09 -21.93 0.26
CA ASP A 391 -15.12 -21.14 1.02
C ASP A 391 -15.04 -19.70 0.50
N VAL A 392 -14.83 -18.76 1.39
CA VAL A 392 -14.67 -17.33 1.08
C VAL A 392 -13.55 -16.70 1.92
N ASP A 393 -12.82 -15.80 1.29
CA ASP A 393 -11.70 -15.10 1.89
C ASP A 393 -12.16 -13.93 2.78
N TYR A 394 -13.32 -13.35 2.49
CA TYR A 394 -13.89 -12.24 3.26
C TYR A 394 -15.40 -12.41 3.41
N ILE A 395 -15.89 -12.13 4.62
CA ILE A 395 -17.31 -12.00 4.93
C ILE A 395 -17.53 -10.71 5.71
N GLY A 396 -18.39 -9.86 5.21
CA GLY A 396 -18.72 -8.61 5.87
C GLY A 396 -19.40 -7.61 4.92
N PRO A 397 -19.86 -6.48 5.43
CA PRO A 397 -20.26 -5.37 4.57
C PRO A 397 -19.03 -4.88 3.79
N LEU A 398 -19.21 -4.59 2.50
CA LEU A 398 -18.15 -4.00 1.67
C LEU A 398 -18.67 -2.73 1.00
N ALA A 399 -17.95 -1.65 1.24
CA ALA A 399 -18.32 -0.32 0.76
C ALA A 399 -18.56 -0.30 -0.75
N GLY A 400 -19.70 0.24 -1.18
CA GLY A 400 -20.12 0.34 -2.57
C GLY A 400 -20.62 -0.96 -3.21
N ARG A 401 -20.70 -2.05 -2.45
CA ARG A 401 -21.15 -3.35 -2.96
C ARG A 401 -22.50 -3.76 -2.40
N SER A 402 -23.36 -4.25 -3.27
CA SER A 402 -24.62 -4.87 -2.85
C SER A 402 -24.38 -6.21 -2.16
N SER A 403 -25.33 -6.62 -1.30
CA SER A 403 -25.28 -7.91 -0.63
C SER A 403 -25.31 -9.06 -1.64
N GLY A 404 -24.33 -9.97 -1.53
CA GLY A 404 -24.19 -11.10 -2.46
C GLY A 404 -22.80 -11.72 -2.42
N PHE A 405 -22.64 -12.80 -3.18
CA PHE A 405 -21.36 -13.46 -3.38
C PHE A 405 -20.63 -12.87 -4.60
N TYR A 406 -19.34 -12.63 -4.46
CA TYR A 406 -18.47 -12.11 -5.50
C TYR A 406 -17.17 -12.93 -5.58
N SER A 407 -16.61 -12.98 -6.79
CA SER A 407 -15.30 -13.54 -7.03
C SER A 407 -14.53 -12.60 -7.98
N GLU A 408 -13.51 -11.93 -7.47
CA GLU A 408 -12.74 -10.93 -8.21
C GLU A 408 -11.25 -11.09 -7.92
N ASN A 409 -10.42 -11.12 -8.96
CA ASN A 409 -8.97 -11.22 -8.85
C ASN A 409 -8.49 -12.41 -7.98
N GLY A 410 -9.23 -13.53 -8.00
CA GLY A 410 -8.92 -14.72 -7.21
C GLY A 410 -9.34 -14.62 -5.74
N VAL A 411 -9.95 -13.52 -5.31
CA VAL A 411 -10.53 -13.37 -3.96
C VAL A 411 -12.03 -13.65 -4.04
N ARG A 412 -12.51 -14.52 -3.18
CA ARG A 412 -13.93 -14.88 -3.05
C ARG A 412 -14.46 -14.21 -1.79
N PHE A 413 -15.52 -13.42 -1.92
CA PHE A 413 -16.04 -12.67 -0.79
C PHE A 413 -17.57 -12.61 -0.78
N LEU A 414 -18.11 -12.67 0.43
CA LEU A 414 -19.54 -12.58 0.70
C LEU A 414 -19.86 -11.22 1.31
N VAL A 415 -20.54 -10.35 0.56
CA VAL A 415 -21.02 -9.06 1.06
C VAL A 415 -22.32 -9.29 1.82
N THR A 416 -22.33 -8.92 3.10
CA THR A 416 -23.45 -9.23 4.00
C THR A 416 -24.55 -8.17 4.01
N SER A 417 -24.27 -6.93 3.59
CA SER A 417 -25.25 -5.84 3.52
C SER A 417 -24.92 -4.85 2.42
N SER A 418 -25.95 -4.35 1.76
CA SER A 418 -25.86 -3.31 0.73
C SER A 418 -25.80 -1.91 1.35
N PRO A 419 -25.22 -0.91 0.67
CA PRO A 419 -25.47 0.50 1.00
C PRO A 419 -26.94 0.84 0.78
N VAL A 420 -27.42 1.86 1.46
CA VAL A 420 -28.76 2.40 1.27
C VAL A 420 -28.69 3.55 0.27
N ILE A 421 -29.09 3.30 -0.97
CA ILE A 421 -29.14 4.32 -2.01
C ILE A 421 -30.51 5.01 -1.93
N ILE A 422 -30.54 6.27 -1.53
CA ILE A 422 -31.76 7.08 -1.52
C ILE A 422 -32.12 7.40 -2.98
N ALA A 423 -33.34 7.04 -3.38
CA ALA A 423 -33.83 7.37 -4.72
C ALA A 423 -34.13 8.88 -4.82
N PRO A 424 -33.72 9.55 -5.92
CA PRO A 424 -34.06 10.95 -6.14
C PRO A 424 -35.57 11.11 -6.36
N SER A 425 -36.10 12.26 -5.97
CA SER A 425 -37.50 12.64 -6.27
C SER A 425 -37.62 14.14 -6.46
N ASP A 426 -38.56 14.56 -7.30
CA ASP A 426 -38.88 15.97 -7.43
C ASP A 426 -39.36 16.57 -6.11
N GLY A 427 -39.00 17.81 -5.84
CA GLY A 427 -39.37 18.51 -4.63
C GLY A 427 -38.40 19.65 -4.29
N ASP A 428 -38.68 20.32 -3.18
CA ASP A 428 -37.85 21.41 -2.67
C ASP A 428 -37.01 20.92 -1.48
N CYS A 429 -35.80 21.49 -1.34
CA CYS A 429 -34.89 21.20 -0.22
C CYS A 429 -34.41 22.49 0.46
N PRO A 430 -35.33 23.34 0.98
CA PRO A 430 -35.00 24.67 1.46
C PRO A 430 -34.10 24.64 2.71
N THR A 431 -34.28 23.66 3.58
CA THR A 431 -33.48 23.56 4.82
C THR A 431 -32.03 23.19 4.51
N ILE A 432 -31.80 22.18 3.65
CA ILE A 432 -30.46 21.78 3.18
C ILE A 432 -29.80 22.94 2.43
N SER A 433 -30.53 23.57 1.49
CA SER A 433 -30.01 24.67 0.67
C SER A 433 -29.65 25.88 1.52
N LYS A 434 -30.53 26.30 2.47
CA LYS A 434 -30.26 27.39 3.40
C LYS A 434 -29.07 27.07 4.31
N MET A 435 -28.99 25.86 4.83
CA MET A 435 -27.90 25.45 5.70
C MET A 435 -26.54 25.55 4.97
N LEU A 436 -26.42 24.96 3.79
CA LEU A 436 -25.16 24.98 3.03
C LEU A 436 -24.78 26.39 2.58
N SER A 437 -25.72 27.19 2.05
CA SER A 437 -25.44 28.55 1.60
C SER A 437 -25.18 29.55 2.75
N SER A 438 -25.57 29.21 3.97
CA SER A 438 -25.32 30.06 5.15
C SER A 438 -23.96 29.83 5.79
N ILE A 439 -23.41 28.62 5.67
CA ILE A 439 -22.14 28.26 6.29
C ILE A 439 -20.97 28.20 5.32
N PHE A 440 -21.22 28.20 4.02
CA PHE A 440 -20.19 28.23 2.99
C PHE A 440 -20.41 29.40 2.04
N SER A 441 -19.34 29.94 1.49
CA SER A 441 -19.42 30.94 0.43
C SER A 441 -20.03 30.34 -0.86
N GLU A 442 -20.58 31.19 -1.74
CA GLU A 442 -21.16 30.77 -3.04
C GLU A 442 -20.14 29.97 -3.88
N ASN A 443 -18.87 30.35 -3.83
CA ASN A 443 -17.81 29.67 -4.55
C ASN A 443 -17.49 28.28 -3.97
N GLU A 444 -17.72 28.05 -2.69
CA GLU A 444 -17.37 26.80 -2.00
C GLU A 444 -18.52 25.80 -2.00
N VAL A 445 -19.75 26.28 -1.89
CA VAL A 445 -20.95 25.43 -1.96
C VAL A 445 -21.00 24.64 -3.28
N VAL A 446 -20.53 25.21 -4.36
CA VAL A 446 -20.44 24.57 -5.69
C VAL A 446 -19.54 23.33 -5.66
N PHE A 447 -18.44 23.37 -4.91
CA PHE A 447 -17.56 22.21 -4.74
C PHE A 447 -18.22 21.09 -3.91
N ILE A 448 -19.05 21.45 -2.93
CA ILE A 448 -19.81 20.46 -2.14
C ILE A 448 -20.82 19.76 -3.07
N HIS A 449 -21.61 20.53 -3.85
CA HIS A 449 -22.57 19.97 -4.79
C HIS A 449 -21.88 19.05 -5.81
N ALA A 450 -20.78 19.50 -6.41
CA ALA A 450 -20.04 18.71 -7.38
C ALA A 450 -19.43 17.42 -6.78
N TRP A 451 -18.85 17.51 -5.58
CA TRP A 451 -18.26 16.37 -4.87
C TRP A 451 -19.30 15.32 -4.50
N LEU A 452 -20.47 15.76 -3.99
CA LEU A 452 -21.58 14.88 -3.65
C LEU A 452 -22.22 14.26 -4.90
N LYS A 453 -22.45 15.05 -5.96
CA LYS A 453 -22.96 14.55 -7.25
C LYS A 453 -22.09 13.41 -7.77
N VAL A 454 -20.80 13.66 -7.96
CA VAL A 454 -19.86 12.65 -8.47
C VAL A 454 -19.81 11.42 -7.56
N GLY A 455 -19.88 11.62 -6.24
CA GLY A 455 -19.94 10.53 -5.26
C GLY A 455 -21.20 9.68 -5.38
N TYR A 456 -22.36 10.33 -5.44
CA TYR A 456 -23.65 9.65 -5.55
C TYR A 456 -23.81 8.92 -6.90
N GLU A 457 -23.51 9.58 -8.02
CA GLU A 457 -23.59 8.97 -9.36
C GLU A 457 -22.70 7.73 -9.47
N ALA A 458 -21.45 7.80 -8.98
CA ALA A 458 -20.53 6.67 -8.97
C ALA A 458 -21.07 5.52 -8.11
N LEU A 459 -21.59 5.82 -6.91
CA LEU A 459 -22.15 4.82 -6.00
C LEU A 459 -23.41 4.17 -6.56
N ALA A 460 -24.34 4.96 -7.08
CA ALA A 460 -25.59 4.49 -7.68
C ALA A 460 -25.35 3.62 -8.92
N ALA A 461 -24.35 3.95 -9.73
CA ALA A 461 -23.92 3.16 -10.89
C ALA A 461 -23.05 1.94 -10.52
N GLY A 462 -22.68 1.74 -9.26
CA GLY A 462 -21.78 0.68 -8.83
C GLY A 462 -20.34 0.86 -9.34
N HIS A 463 -19.95 2.06 -9.69
CA HIS A 463 -18.59 2.38 -10.13
C HIS A 463 -17.71 2.65 -8.92
N LEU A 464 -16.80 1.73 -8.64
CA LEU A 464 -15.87 1.83 -7.50
C LEU A 464 -14.70 2.78 -7.83
N MET A 465 -15.02 4.03 -8.10
CA MET A 465 -14.01 5.06 -8.39
C MET A 465 -13.59 5.79 -7.12
N PRO A 466 -12.28 5.94 -6.86
CA PRO A 466 -11.79 6.82 -5.82
C PRO A 466 -12.23 8.28 -6.07
N GLY A 467 -12.28 9.09 -5.02
CA GLY A 467 -12.60 10.50 -5.11
C GLY A 467 -11.71 11.32 -4.17
N GLN A 468 -11.66 12.62 -4.42
CA GLN A 468 -10.92 13.56 -3.57
C GLN A 468 -11.42 13.51 -2.12
N ALA A 469 -10.52 13.77 -1.17
CA ALA A 469 -10.90 14.05 0.20
C ALA A 469 -11.48 15.47 0.29
N LEU A 470 -12.50 15.66 1.13
CA LEU A 470 -13.13 16.95 1.39
C LEU A 470 -12.81 17.36 2.84
N ALA A 471 -12.06 18.43 3.02
CA ALA A 471 -11.73 18.99 4.32
C ALA A 471 -12.49 20.30 4.54
N ILE A 472 -13.09 20.45 5.71
CA ILE A 472 -13.89 21.60 6.10
C ILE A 472 -13.36 22.15 7.41
N ALA A 473 -12.79 23.33 7.39
CA ALA A 473 -12.33 24.04 8.58
C ALA A 473 -13.26 25.22 8.89
N GLY A 474 -13.44 25.54 10.15
CA GLY A 474 -14.26 26.69 10.56
C GLY A 474 -14.51 26.70 12.07
N PRO A 475 -15.16 27.75 12.61
CA PRO A 475 -15.34 27.92 14.05
C PRO A 475 -16.17 26.78 14.67
N ALA A 476 -16.06 26.63 15.98
CA ALA A 476 -16.91 25.69 16.70
C ALA A 476 -18.41 26.03 16.53
N ASN A 477 -19.26 25.01 16.55
CA ASN A 477 -20.72 25.15 16.44
C ASN A 477 -21.25 25.74 15.11
N CYS A 478 -20.51 25.66 14.02
CA CYS A 478 -20.98 26.09 12.69
C CYS A 478 -21.58 24.95 11.86
N PHE A 479 -22.09 23.88 12.46
CA PHE A 479 -22.77 22.75 11.84
C PHE A 479 -21.90 21.84 10.92
N LYS A 480 -20.58 21.98 10.85
CA LYS A 480 -19.70 21.13 10.02
C LYS A 480 -19.95 19.63 10.19
N SER A 481 -19.87 19.14 11.42
CA SER A 481 -20.06 17.72 11.74
C SER A 481 -21.51 17.27 11.56
N PHE A 482 -22.49 18.19 11.69
CA PHE A 482 -23.89 17.91 11.43
C PHE A 482 -24.10 17.67 9.92
N VAL A 483 -23.61 18.55 9.05
CA VAL A 483 -23.66 18.40 7.59
C VAL A 483 -22.99 17.10 7.16
N GLN A 484 -21.85 16.77 7.74
CA GLN A 484 -21.11 15.54 7.44
C GLN A 484 -21.93 14.29 7.79
N ARG A 485 -22.62 14.26 8.92
CA ARG A 485 -23.42 13.12 9.36
C ARG A 485 -24.79 13.03 8.72
N GLU A 486 -25.52 14.15 8.68
CA GLU A 486 -26.94 14.13 8.33
C GLU A 486 -27.20 14.38 6.84
N ILE A 487 -26.20 14.91 6.10
CA ILE A 487 -26.33 15.15 4.66
C ILE A 487 -25.38 14.24 3.86
N PHE A 488 -24.05 14.29 4.13
CA PHE A 488 -23.09 13.55 3.31
C PHE A 488 -23.20 12.04 3.50
N THR A 489 -23.27 11.56 4.74
CA THR A 489 -23.35 10.13 5.02
C THR A 489 -24.56 9.47 4.35
N PRO A 490 -25.80 9.98 4.48
CA PRO A 490 -26.95 9.39 3.81
C PRO A 490 -26.84 9.35 2.29
N ILE A 491 -26.36 10.43 1.66
CA ILE A 491 -26.16 10.52 0.20
C ILE A 491 -25.12 9.49 -0.26
N LEU A 492 -24.11 9.24 0.54
CA LEU A 492 -23.03 8.31 0.26
C LEU A 492 -23.32 6.87 0.76
N GLY A 493 -24.59 6.46 0.84
CA GLY A 493 -24.95 5.07 1.15
C GLY A 493 -25.30 4.78 2.59
N GLY A 494 -25.35 5.76 3.46
CA GLY A 494 -25.87 5.69 4.84
C GLY A 494 -24.93 5.05 5.86
N ARG A 495 -23.71 4.65 5.48
CA ARG A 495 -22.74 4.02 6.38
C ARG A 495 -21.49 4.87 6.52
N SER A 496 -21.03 5.08 7.75
CA SER A 496 -19.80 5.82 8.02
C SER A 496 -18.87 5.08 8.99
N GLN A 497 -17.56 5.34 8.86
CA GLN A 497 -16.51 4.84 9.75
C GLN A 497 -15.45 5.91 10.03
N ARG A 498 -14.72 5.76 11.12
CA ARG A 498 -13.72 6.73 11.60
C ARG A 498 -12.31 6.24 11.32
N PRO A 499 -11.64 6.69 10.25
CA PRO A 499 -10.34 6.17 9.82
C PRO A 499 -9.14 6.76 10.58
N TYR A 500 -9.32 7.76 11.46
CA TYR A 500 -8.23 8.56 12.03
C TYR A 500 -7.16 7.72 12.74
N GLN A 501 -7.55 6.74 13.55
CA GLN A 501 -6.59 5.88 14.25
C GLN A 501 -5.70 5.08 13.30
N PHE A 502 -6.25 4.59 12.20
CA PHE A 502 -5.48 3.92 11.15
C PHE A 502 -4.64 4.92 10.37
N MET A 503 -5.19 6.06 9.99
CA MET A 503 -4.52 7.06 9.17
C MET A 503 -3.37 7.78 9.89
N SER A 504 -3.48 7.96 11.20
CA SER A 504 -2.42 8.49 12.05
C SER A 504 -1.32 7.47 12.40
N GLY A 505 -1.54 6.19 12.09
CA GLY A 505 -0.62 5.10 12.38
C GLY A 505 -0.74 4.54 13.81
N MET A 506 -1.75 4.94 14.59
CA MET A 506 -2.03 4.40 15.92
C MET A 506 -2.56 2.97 15.89
N SER A 507 -3.20 2.56 14.80
CA SER A 507 -3.66 1.18 14.58
C SER A 507 -3.16 0.64 13.24
N PRO A 508 -2.65 -0.59 13.18
CA PRO A 508 -2.33 -1.26 11.91
C PRO A 508 -3.55 -1.94 11.26
N PHE A 509 -4.70 -1.98 11.95
CA PHE A 509 -5.90 -2.66 11.50
C PHE A 509 -6.90 -1.67 10.93
N ASN A 510 -7.56 -2.06 9.83
CA ASN A 510 -8.47 -1.20 9.07
C ASN A 510 -9.68 -1.93 8.49
N SER A 511 -9.94 -3.16 8.91
CA SER A 511 -11.03 -3.96 8.34
C SER A 511 -12.42 -3.36 8.56
N ASP A 512 -12.61 -2.60 9.62
CA ASP A 512 -13.83 -1.87 9.94
C ASP A 512 -14.15 -0.77 8.90
N LEU A 513 -13.13 -0.16 8.30
CA LEU A 513 -13.30 0.87 7.28
C LEU A 513 -13.97 0.34 6.02
N PHE A 514 -13.80 -0.95 5.72
CA PHE A 514 -14.42 -1.58 4.56
C PHE A 514 -15.94 -1.72 4.66
N ALA A 515 -16.50 -1.52 5.84
CA ALA A 515 -17.93 -1.61 6.09
C ALA A 515 -18.72 -0.35 5.69
N ALA A 516 -18.06 0.74 5.32
CA ALA A 516 -18.70 2.04 5.08
C ALA A 516 -18.15 2.77 3.87
N GLU A 517 -19.03 3.47 3.16
CA GLU A 517 -18.71 4.32 2.00
C GLU A 517 -18.12 5.65 2.42
N HIS A 518 -18.61 6.19 3.52
CA HIS A 518 -18.20 7.49 4.03
C HIS A 518 -17.19 7.32 5.18
N LEU A 519 -15.94 7.70 4.92
CA LEU A 519 -14.90 7.76 5.93
C LEU A 519 -14.89 9.18 6.52
N MET A 520 -15.15 9.27 7.83
CA MET A 520 -15.36 10.53 8.53
C MET A 520 -14.26 10.78 9.57
N ILE A 521 -13.64 11.95 9.52
CA ILE A 521 -12.80 12.48 10.59
C ILE A 521 -13.49 13.71 11.16
N GLU A 522 -13.77 13.70 12.47
CA GLU A 522 -14.45 14.78 13.18
C GLU A 522 -13.62 15.20 14.40
N ASP A 523 -13.30 16.48 14.52
CA ASP A 523 -12.70 17.14 15.72
C ASP A 523 -11.63 16.28 16.45
N GLU A 524 -10.83 15.56 15.68
CA GLU A 524 -9.77 14.73 16.25
C GLU A 524 -8.62 15.61 16.75
N SER A 525 -8.01 15.20 17.85
CA SER A 525 -6.83 15.88 18.38
C SER A 525 -5.69 15.81 17.35
N ALA A 526 -5.29 16.98 16.88
CA ALA A 526 -4.21 17.09 15.91
C ALA A 526 -2.90 16.51 16.48
N SER A 527 -2.27 15.61 15.71
CA SER A 527 -0.93 15.16 16.06
C SER A 527 0.10 16.20 15.64
N THR A 528 0.88 16.71 16.60
CA THR A 528 2.05 17.55 16.31
C THR A 528 3.20 16.75 15.71
N ASP A 529 3.14 15.39 15.73
CA ASP A 529 4.16 14.55 15.14
C ASP A 529 4.10 14.59 13.62
N ILE A 530 5.15 15.11 13.01
CA ILE A 530 5.30 15.20 11.56
C ILE A 530 5.24 13.82 10.87
N ARG A 531 5.58 12.74 11.56
CA ARG A 531 5.49 11.37 11.01
C ARG A 531 4.04 10.95 10.87
N ALA A 532 3.22 11.17 11.88
CA ALA A 532 1.78 10.90 11.84
C ALA A 532 1.09 11.73 10.74
N ARG A 533 1.41 13.01 10.62
CA ARG A 533 0.90 13.88 9.56
C ARG A 533 1.31 13.43 8.16
N ARG A 534 2.55 12.95 7.96
CA ARG A 534 3.02 12.37 6.68
C ARG A 534 2.35 11.04 6.38
N SER A 535 2.14 10.20 7.39
CA SER A 535 1.37 8.95 7.24
C SER A 535 -0.04 9.24 6.74
N MET A 536 -0.72 10.21 7.36
CA MET A 536 -2.04 10.68 6.92
C MET A 536 -2.02 11.16 5.47
N GLY A 537 -1.05 11.98 5.07
CA GLY A 537 -0.90 12.42 3.68
C GLY A 537 -0.68 11.28 2.68
N SER A 538 0.11 10.28 3.07
CA SER A 538 0.32 9.07 2.26
C SER A 538 -0.97 8.26 2.10
N LEU A 539 -1.78 8.14 3.15
CA LEU A 539 -3.05 7.41 3.11
C LEU A 539 -4.15 8.18 2.38
N ILE A 540 -4.22 9.50 2.49
CA ILE A 540 -5.10 10.30 1.63
C ILE A 540 -4.77 10.04 0.15
N LYS A 541 -3.49 10.06 -0.24
CA LYS A 541 -3.07 9.72 -1.61
C LYS A 541 -3.50 8.31 -2.00
N ASN A 542 -3.33 7.36 -1.11
CA ASN A 542 -3.73 5.97 -1.35
C ASN A 542 -5.25 5.84 -1.55
N PHE A 543 -6.06 6.41 -0.66
CA PHE A 543 -7.52 6.33 -0.70
C PHE A 543 -8.13 7.07 -1.90
N THR A 544 -7.50 8.14 -2.37
CA THR A 544 -7.98 8.95 -3.49
C THR A 544 -7.51 8.47 -4.87
N VAL A 545 -6.52 7.58 -4.94
CA VAL A 545 -5.92 7.16 -6.21
C VAL A 545 -6.07 5.66 -6.47
N ASN A 546 -5.88 4.84 -5.44
CA ASN A 546 -5.85 3.40 -5.60
C ASN A 546 -7.24 2.79 -5.39
N VAL A 547 -7.68 2.00 -6.35
CA VAL A 547 -8.94 1.24 -6.24
C VAL A 547 -8.78 -0.01 -5.37
N ASP A 548 -7.61 -0.65 -5.40
CA ASP A 548 -7.32 -1.84 -4.60
C ASP A 548 -6.74 -1.40 -3.25
N GLN A 549 -7.40 -1.82 -2.17
CA GLN A 549 -7.05 -1.48 -0.79
C GLN A 549 -6.77 -2.73 0.02
N ARG A 550 -5.73 -2.67 0.86
CA ARG A 550 -5.37 -3.76 1.76
C ARG A 550 -6.28 -3.76 2.99
N CYS A 551 -7.13 -4.78 3.11
CA CYS A 551 -7.96 -5.03 4.27
C CYS A 551 -7.21 -5.90 5.28
N HIS A 552 -7.01 -5.42 6.50
CA HIS A 552 -6.28 -6.13 7.55
C HIS A 552 -7.10 -6.14 8.85
N ALA A 553 -7.64 -7.30 9.18
CA ALA A 553 -8.32 -7.56 10.44
C ALA A 553 -7.35 -8.13 11.49
N LYS A 554 -7.64 -7.93 12.76
CA LYS A 554 -6.83 -8.44 13.86
C LYS A 554 -6.80 -9.98 13.86
N GLY A 555 -5.62 -10.56 13.76
CA GLY A 555 -5.43 -12.02 13.79
C GLY A 555 -5.78 -12.74 12.48
N GLN A 556 -5.93 -12.01 11.38
CA GLN A 556 -6.18 -12.56 10.05
C GLN A 556 -5.14 -12.06 9.05
N ASP A 557 -4.91 -12.83 8.00
CA ASP A 557 -4.07 -12.39 6.90
C ASP A 557 -4.75 -11.26 6.13
N ALA A 558 -3.93 -10.31 5.66
CA ALA A 558 -4.45 -9.18 4.93
C ALA A 558 -4.81 -9.58 3.49
N ILE A 559 -5.97 -9.15 3.03
CA ILE A 559 -6.48 -9.38 1.68
C ILE A 559 -6.63 -8.06 0.92
N MET A 560 -6.69 -8.14 -0.41
CA MET A 560 -6.93 -6.96 -1.26
C MET A 560 -8.40 -6.92 -1.66
N LEU A 561 -9.07 -5.82 -1.35
CA LEU A 561 -10.48 -5.57 -1.68
C LEU A 561 -10.61 -4.22 -2.41
N ARG A 562 -11.75 -4.02 -3.07
CA ARG A 562 -12.09 -2.78 -3.79
C ARG A 562 -13.29 -2.11 -3.13
N PRO A 563 -13.08 -1.28 -2.11
CA PRO A 563 -14.15 -0.48 -1.51
C PRO A 563 -14.44 0.78 -2.34
N PHE A 564 -15.67 1.27 -2.26
CA PHE A 564 -16.00 2.64 -2.61
C PHE A 564 -15.80 3.53 -1.39
N TRP A 565 -14.88 4.49 -1.43
CA TRP A 565 -14.64 5.41 -0.32
C TRP A 565 -14.76 6.87 -0.74
N ARG A 566 -15.37 7.65 0.14
CA ARG A 566 -15.31 9.10 0.15
C ARG A 566 -14.85 9.54 1.54
N LEU A 567 -13.77 10.32 1.61
CA LEU A 567 -13.20 10.81 2.85
C LEU A 567 -13.62 12.24 3.06
N SER A 568 -14.21 12.55 4.24
CA SER A 568 -14.40 13.91 4.69
C SER A 568 -13.75 14.17 6.04
N ILE A 569 -13.26 15.38 6.25
CA ILE A 569 -12.53 15.80 7.44
C ILE A 569 -13.13 17.12 7.91
N THR A 570 -13.63 17.17 9.14
CA THR A 570 -14.04 18.43 9.77
C THR A 570 -13.10 18.76 10.93
N MET A 571 -12.76 20.03 11.04
CA MET A 571 -11.88 20.53 12.10
C MET A 571 -12.20 21.98 12.43
N ASN A 572 -11.77 22.44 13.59
CA ASN A 572 -11.81 23.84 13.90
C ASN A 572 -10.69 24.61 13.18
N ASP A 573 -10.89 25.91 12.97
CA ASP A 573 -10.02 26.77 12.14
C ASP A 573 -8.81 27.35 12.89
N GLU A 574 -8.70 27.06 14.21
CA GLU A 574 -7.49 27.42 14.95
C GLU A 574 -6.28 26.64 14.42
N ALA A 575 -5.15 27.33 14.36
CA ALA A 575 -3.90 26.83 13.81
C ALA A 575 -3.50 25.41 14.31
N GLU A 576 -3.77 25.13 15.57
CA GLU A 576 -3.45 23.84 16.20
C GLU A 576 -4.34 22.71 15.67
N ASN A 577 -5.61 22.98 15.45
CA ASN A 577 -6.60 22.01 14.96
C ASN A 577 -6.41 21.71 13.47
N LEU A 578 -5.95 22.70 12.68
CA LEU A 578 -5.62 22.52 11.28
C LEU A 578 -4.44 21.55 11.06
N LEU A 579 -3.65 21.25 12.09
CA LEU A 579 -2.57 20.26 12.03
C LEU A 579 -3.08 18.80 11.89
N VAL A 580 -4.37 18.55 11.94
CA VAL A 580 -4.98 17.29 11.49
C VAL A 580 -4.70 17.06 10.00
N LEU A 581 -4.65 18.13 9.21
CA LEU A 581 -4.28 18.04 7.80
C LEU A 581 -2.78 17.72 7.63
N PRO A 582 -2.42 16.91 6.64
CA PRO A 582 -1.02 16.73 6.28
C PRO A 582 -0.45 18.02 5.69
N PRO A 583 0.89 18.14 5.57
CA PRO A 583 1.48 19.20 4.78
C PRO A 583 0.96 19.15 3.33
N ILE A 584 0.40 20.25 2.84
CA ILE A 584 -0.18 20.32 1.50
C ILE A 584 0.94 20.64 0.49
N ASP A 585 1.56 19.60 -0.05
CA ASP A 585 2.55 19.70 -1.12
C ASP A 585 1.92 19.41 -2.50
N ASP A 586 2.68 19.59 -3.58
CA ASP A 586 2.21 19.36 -4.95
C ASP A 586 1.69 17.93 -5.18
N SER A 587 2.13 16.97 -4.38
CA SER A 587 1.72 15.57 -4.51
C SER A 587 0.36 15.24 -3.88
N ILE A 588 -0.17 16.12 -3.03
CA ILE A 588 -1.47 15.95 -2.36
C ILE A 588 -2.49 17.02 -2.78
N ARG A 589 -2.03 18.14 -3.30
CA ARG A 589 -2.85 19.30 -3.63
C ARG A 589 -4.07 18.96 -4.47
N ASP A 590 -3.91 18.16 -5.53
CA ASP A 590 -4.98 17.74 -6.44
C ASP A 590 -5.94 16.69 -5.82
N LYS A 591 -5.63 16.16 -4.65
CA LYS A 591 -6.34 15.05 -4.00
C LYS A 591 -7.22 15.48 -2.83
N ILE A 592 -7.19 16.76 -2.49
CA ILE A 592 -7.96 17.31 -1.37
C ILE A 592 -8.59 18.65 -1.75
N ILE A 593 -9.87 18.78 -1.42
CA ILE A 593 -10.63 20.02 -1.46
C ILE A 593 -10.64 20.58 -0.04
N ILE A 594 -10.26 21.84 0.16
CA ILE A 594 -10.23 22.50 1.47
C ILE A 594 -11.16 23.70 1.45
N LEU A 595 -12.21 23.65 2.27
CA LEU A 595 -13.24 24.68 2.38
C LEU A 595 -13.22 25.34 3.76
N GLU A 596 -13.67 26.58 3.81
CA GLU A 596 -13.88 27.34 5.03
C GLU A 596 -15.36 27.43 5.36
N ALA A 597 -15.76 26.96 6.53
CA ALA A 597 -17.12 27.10 7.03
C ALA A 597 -17.23 28.28 7.98
N HIS A 598 -18.36 29.01 7.93
CA HIS A 598 -18.64 30.18 8.76
C HIS A 598 -19.77 29.90 9.73
N LEU A 599 -19.90 30.74 10.77
CA LEU A 599 -21.04 30.68 11.67
C LEU A 599 -22.33 30.97 10.88
N HIS A 600 -23.35 30.13 11.08
CA HIS A 600 -24.64 30.34 10.49
C HIS A 600 -25.26 31.62 11.08
N PRO A 601 -25.63 32.62 10.27
CA PRO A 601 -26.12 33.92 10.78
C PRO A 601 -27.46 33.83 11.50
N ASP A 602 -28.29 32.85 11.14
CA ASP A 602 -29.61 32.56 11.74
C ASP A 602 -29.73 31.03 11.88
N PRO A 603 -29.06 30.45 12.92
CA PRO A 603 -28.96 29.00 13.04
C PRO A 603 -30.31 28.35 13.26
N PRO A 604 -30.57 27.17 12.67
CA PRO A 604 -31.79 26.43 12.96
C PRO A 604 -31.84 26.04 14.43
N ALA A 605 -33.06 25.92 14.98
CA ALA A 605 -33.25 25.49 16.36
C ALA A 605 -32.66 24.06 16.52
N ALA A 606 -31.63 23.93 17.34
CA ALA A 606 -30.92 22.68 17.61
C ALA A 606 -30.33 22.64 19.03
N SER A 607 -30.87 23.45 19.93
CA SER A 607 -30.40 23.57 21.33
C SER A 607 -30.84 22.40 22.18
N THR A 608 -32.03 21.87 21.96
CA THR A 608 -32.60 20.72 22.65
C THR A 608 -32.54 19.45 21.79
N MET A 609 -32.68 18.28 22.42
CA MET A 609 -32.78 17.00 21.73
C MET A 609 -33.97 16.98 20.76
N ALA A 610 -35.14 17.47 21.18
CA ALA A 610 -36.32 17.49 20.34
C ALA A 610 -36.15 18.38 19.10
N GLU A 611 -35.54 19.56 19.26
CA GLU A 611 -35.24 20.44 18.13
C GLU A 611 -34.26 19.78 17.13
N ARG A 612 -33.26 19.04 17.63
CA ARG A 612 -32.31 18.29 16.78
C ARG A 612 -32.99 17.16 16.03
N GLU A 613 -33.92 16.43 16.69
CA GLU A 613 -34.74 15.41 16.03
C GLU A 613 -35.56 16.01 14.89
N ILE A 614 -36.26 17.11 15.14
CA ILE A 614 -37.07 17.81 14.12
C ILE A 614 -36.18 18.24 12.94
N LEU A 615 -35.00 18.81 13.23
CA LEU A 615 -34.07 19.22 12.18
C LEU A 615 -33.55 18.04 11.38
N THR A 616 -33.17 16.95 12.05
CA THR A 616 -32.72 15.72 11.40
C THR A 616 -33.84 15.12 10.53
N ASP A 617 -35.05 15.00 11.04
CA ASP A 617 -36.20 14.48 10.28
C ASP A 617 -36.52 15.36 9.06
N THR A 618 -36.42 16.68 9.19
CA THR A 618 -36.59 17.62 8.06
C THR A 618 -35.52 17.40 7.00
N ILE A 619 -34.25 17.29 7.40
CA ILE A 619 -33.14 16.99 6.46
C ILE A 619 -33.38 15.64 5.75
N GLN A 620 -33.73 14.59 6.51
CA GLN A 620 -34.00 13.27 5.95
C GLN A 620 -35.16 13.30 4.93
N TYR A 621 -36.20 14.10 5.18
CA TYR A 621 -37.31 14.29 4.28
C TYR A 621 -36.90 15.03 2.99
N GLU A 622 -35.99 16.00 3.09
CA GLU A 622 -35.51 16.81 1.94
C GLU A 622 -34.43 16.09 1.11
N LEU A 623 -33.76 15.04 1.65
CA LEU A 623 -32.65 14.36 0.94
C LEU A 623 -33.00 13.86 -0.46
N PRO A 624 -34.15 13.22 -0.74
CA PRO A 624 -34.50 12.79 -2.10
C PRO A 624 -34.56 13.95 -3.09
N ALA A 625 -35.13 15.08 -2.67
CA ALA A 625 -35.23 16.30 -3.51
C ALA A 625 -33.85 16.94 -3.71
N TYR A 626 -33.02 16.96 -2.66
CA TYR A 626 -31.66 17.47 -2.78
C TYR A 626 -30.78 16.58 -3.68
N ILE A 627 -30.98 15.26 -3.66
CA ILE A 627 -30.30 14.35 -4.59
C ILE A 627 -30.74 14.62 -6.04
N GLN A 628 -32.04 14.86 -6.29
CA GLN A 628 -32.51 15.26 -7.60
C GLN A 628 -31.86 16.57 -8.05
N PHE A 629 -31.82 17.57 -7.16
CA PHE A 629 -31.10 18.82 -7.42
C PHE A 629 -29.63 18.57 -7.77
N LEU A 630 -28.91 17.67 -7.04
CA LEU A 630 -27.53 17.33 -7.36
C LEU A 630 -27.39 16.67 -8.73
N LEU A 631 -28.33 15.81 -9.14
CA LEU A 631 -28.32 15.18 -10.46
C LEU A 631 -28.52 16.18 -11.59
N ASP A 632 -29.40 17.19 -11.37
CA ASP A 632 -29.66 18.26 -12.33
C ASP A 632 -28.57 19.34 -12.31
N PHE A 633 -27.79 19.43 -11.24
CA PHE A 633 -26.72 20.41 -11.11
C PHE A 633 -25.65 20.22 -12.17
N GLU A 634 -25.46 21.22 -13.04
CA GLU A 634 -24.35 21.21 -14.00
C GLU A 634 -23.06 21.69 -13.35
N ILE A 635 -22.05 20.81 -13.29
CA ILE A 635 -20.73 21.20 -12.82
C ILE A 635 -20.14 22.20 -13.82
N PRO A 636 -19.78 23.43 -13.39
CA PRO A 636 -19.18 24.43 -14.28
C PRO A 636 -17.92 23.89 -14.97
N ASP A 637 -17.68 24.22 -16.23
CA ASP A 637 -16.60 23.67 -17.04
C ASP A 637 -15.20 23.92 -16.42
N ASN A 638 -15.02 25.07 -15.80
CA ASN A 638 -13.77 25.40 -15.10
C ASN A 638 -13.53 24.58 -13.81
N LEU A 639 -14.54 23.86 -13.32
CA LEU A 639 -14.45 22.98 -12.17
C LEU A 639 -14.41 21.50 -12.54
N LYS A 640 -14.57 21.13 -13.79
CA LYS A 640 -14.48 19.76 -14.27
C LYS A 640 -13.03 19.27 -14.25
N SER A 641 -12.85 18.00 -13.90
CA SER A 641 -11.55 17.31 -13.92
C SER A 641 -11.72 15.90 -14.45
N ASP A 642 -10.92 15.54 -15.45
CA ASP A 642 -10.93 14.18 -16.04
C ASP A 642 -10.61 13.08 -15.03
N ARG A 643 -9.84 13.41 -14.00
CA ARG A 643 -9.36 12.44 -13.01
C ARG A 643 -10.35 12.14 -11.90
N PHE A 644 -11.00 13.17 -11.36
CA PHE A 644 -11.85 13.08 -10.17
C PHE A 644 -13.27 13.57 -10.39
N GLY A 645 -13.61 14.02 -11.60
CA GLY A 645 -14.86 14.69 -11.91
C GLY A 645 -14.89 16.17 -11.50
N VAL A 646 -14.16 16.53 -10.44
CA VAL A 646 -14.07 17.90 -9.89
C VAL A 646 -12.62 18.31 -9.74
N THR A 647 -12.29 19.56 -10.04
CA THR A 647 -10.97 20.13 -9.76
C THR A 647 -10.78 20.36 -8.26
N HIS A 648 -9.53 20.49 -7.82
CA HIS A 648 -9.24 20.82 -6.42
C HIS A 648 -9.49 22.29 -6.13
N TYR A 649 -9.83 22.57 -4.88
CA TYR A 649 -9.96 23.91 -4.33
C TYR A 649 -9.30 23.97 -2.95
N GLN A 650 -8.71 25.10 -2.64
CA GLN A 650 -8.07 25.35 -1.35
C GLN A 650 -8.38 26.80 -0.93
N ASN A 651 -9.17 26.92 0.13
CA ASN A 651 -9.48 28.21 0.71
C ASN A 651 -8.20 28.94 1.13
N LYS A 652 -8.07 30.20 0.73
CA LYS A 652 -6.84 31.00 0.95
C LYS A 652 -6.57 31.26 2.44
N ASN A 653 -7.61 31.60 3.20
CA ASN A 653 -7.48 31.90 4.63
C ASN A 653 -6.96 30.68 5.39
N ILE A 654 -7.56 29.51 5.13
CA ILE A 654 -7.13 28.25 5.75
C ILE A 654 -5.71 27.89 5.35
N MET A 655 -5.34 28.10 4.09
CA MET A 655 -3.99 27.82 3.63
C MET A 655 -2.96 28.78 4.25
N GLU A 656 -3.27 30.05 4.43
CA GLU A 656 -2.42 31.04 5.13
C GLU A 656 -2.16 30.58 6.57
N VAL A 657 -3.22 30.25 7.34
CA VAL A 657 -3.07 29.77 8.72
C VAL A 657 -2.25 28.47 8.77
N LEU A 658 -2.46 27.53 7.83
CA LEU A 658 -1.66 26.31 7.73
C LEU A 658 -0.18 26.60 7.42
N GLU A 659 0.10 27.55 6.54
CA GLU A 659 1.47 27.96 6.20
C GLU A 659 2.16 28.63 7.38
N ASP A 660 1.47 29.52 8.08
CA ASP A 660 1.98 30.21 9.28
C ASP A 660 2.27 29.23 10.43
N SER A 661 1.54 28.13 10.49
CA SER A 661 1.74 27.07 11.48
C SER A 661 2.88 26.10 11.12
N THR A 662 3.53 26.25 9.98
CA THR A 662 4.61 25.33 9.59
C THR A 662 5.87 25.55 10.44
N PRO A 663 6.64 24.48 10.72
CA PRO A 663 7.92 24.61 11.39
C PRO A 663 8.89 25.58 10.70
N GLU A 664 8.78 25.69 9.38
CA GLU A 664 9.56 26.59 8.56
C GLU A 664 9.20 28.05 8.81
N THR A 665 7.91 28.37 8.86
CA THR A 665 7.42 29.74 9.15
C THR A 665 7.76 30.14 10.58
N LYS A 666 7.53 29.26 11.57
CA LYS A 666 7.94 29.49 12.97
C LYS A 666 9.45 29.74 13.08
N LEU A 667 10.29 29.02 12.34
CA LEU A 667 11.72 29.29 12.30
C LEU A 667 12.01 30.67 11.71
N MET A 668 11.30 31.09 10.65
CA MET A 668 11.46 32.43 10.09
C MET A 668 11.06 33.53 11.06
N GLU A 669 9.96 33.36 11.79
CA GLU A 669 9.52 34.32 12.82
C GLU A 669 10.55 34.46 13.95
N MET A 670 11.08 33.32 14.44
CA MET A 670 12.15 33.32 15.44
C MET A 670 13.40 34.05 14.90
N ILE A 671 13.80 33.80 13.65
CA ILE A 671 14.92 34.45 13.02
C ILE A 671 14.65 35.96 12.92
N ALA A 672 13.47 36.38 12.47
CA ALA A 672 13.10 37.78 12.33
C ALA A 672 13.01 38.51 13.68
N GLY A 673 12.63 37.81 14.74
CA GLY A 673 12.57 38.36 16.09
C GLY A 673 13.94 38.53 16.76
N GLU A 674 14.88 37.63 16.51
CA GLU A 674 16.15 37.57 17.22
C GLU A 674 17.34 38.13 16.41
N ILE A 675 17.26 38.15 15.09
CA ILE A 675 18.39 38.56 14.23
C ILE A 675 18.06 39.86 13.53
N ILE A 676 18.79 40.87 13.90
CA ILE A 676 18.66 42.23 13.29
C ILE A 676 19.63 42.33 12.12
N GLY A 677 19.13 42.37 10.89
CA GLY A 677 19.91 42.50 9.66
C GLY A 677 20.36 41.16 9.06
N PRO A 678 21.17 41.19 7.97
CA PRO A 678 21.64 39.99 7.31
C PRO A 678 22.47 39.10 8.23
N TRP A 679 22.20 37.78 8.20
CA TRP A 679 22.93 36.80 8.99
C TRP A 679 23.61 35.76 8.08
N SER A 680 24.83 35.34 8.45
CA SER A 680 25.54 34.28 7.74
C SER A 680 26.19 33.31 8.71
N GLY A 681 25.96 32.01 8.53
CA GLY A 681 26.52 30.97 9.40
C GLY A 681 26.09 29.56 9.04
N SER A 682 26.52 28.59 9.83
CA SER A 682 26.05 27.20 9.75
C SER A 682 24.70 27.05 10.43
N SER A 683 23.98 25.99 10.09
CA SER A 683 22.72 25.68 10.77
C SER A 683 22.88 25.42 12.28
N ALA A 684 24.03 24.94 12.72
CA ALA A 684 24.33 24.75 14.14
C ALA A 684 24.55 26.08 14.87
N GLU A 685 25.24 27.05 14.24
CA GLU A 685 25.42 28.38 14.78
C GLU A 685 24.07 29.11 14.91
N LEU A 686 23.21 29.05 13.89
CA LEU A 686 21.86 29.61 13.98
C LEU A 686 21.06 28.98 15.12
N GLN A 687 21.11 27.66 15.23
CA GLN A 687 20.44 26.94 16.31
C GLN A 687 20.92 27.38 17.69
N SER A 688 22.24 27.58 17.83
CA SER A 688 22.84 28.05 19.07
C SER A 688 22.38 29.47 19.43
N VAL A 689 22.24 30.37 18.45
CA VAL A 689 21.70 31.72 18.66
C VAL A 689 20.27 31.68 19.14
N LEU A 690 19.40 30.94 18.45
CA LEU A 690 17.97 30.84 18.79
C LEU A 690 17.70 30.07 20.10
N GLN A 691 18.59 29.15 20.49
CA GLN A 691 18.53 28.38 21.74
C GLN A 691 19.42 28.97 22.85
N ASP A 692 19.87 30.21 22.71
CA ASP A 692 20.52 30.91 23.82
C ASP A 692 19.48 31.29 24.88
N ARG A 693 19.82 31.17 26.16
CA ARG A 693 18.89 31.47 27.28
C ARG A 693 18.46 32.93 27.33
N SER A 694 19.20 33.81 26.69
CA SER A 694 18.88 35.25 26.58
C SER A 694 17.95 35.55 25.41
N SER A 695 17.73 34.61 24.51
CA SER A 695 16.84 34.76 23.35
C SER A 695 15.37 34.78 23.80
N GLY A 696 14.58 35.71 23.23
CA GLY A 696 13.14 35.79 23.47
C GLY A 696 12.36 34.57 23.00
N CYS A 697 12.92 33.79 22.06
CA CYS A 697 12.30 32.58 21.50
C CYS A 697 12.91 31.27 22.05
N TYR A 698 13.68 31.32 23.15
CA TYR A 698 14.38 30.14 23.71
C TYR A 698 13.52 28.88 23.84
N ASP A 699 12.36 28.97 24.51
CA ASP A 699 11.51 27.82 24.78
C ASP A 699 10.88 27.26 23.51
N GLU A 700 10.50 28.12 22.56
CA GLU A 700 9.95 27.74 21.27
C GLU A 700 11.03 27.11 20.39
N ALA A 701 12.20 27.72 20.32
CA ALA A 701 13.35 27.20 19.58
C ALA A 701 13.79 25.83 20.12
N LYS A 702 13.75 25.63 21.43
CA LYS A 702 14.06 24.35 22.06
C LYS A 702 13.05 23.27 21.70
N LYS A 703 11.76 23.61 21.63
CA LYS A 703 10.70 22.68 21.21
C LYS A 703 10.78 22.38 19.73
N LEU A 704 10.97 23.39 18.87
CA LEU A 704 10.99 23.25 17.43
C LEU A 704 12.25 22.53 16.91
N LEU A 705 13.42 22.87 17.46
CA LEU A 705 14.74 22.43 17.00
C LEU A 705 15.33 21.31 17.90
N HIS A 706 14.48 20.48 18.51
CA HIS A 706 14.89 19.46 19.48
C HIS A 706 15.67 18.28 18.88
N TRP A 707 15.58 18.04 17.57
CA TRP A 707 16.24 16.92 16.92
C TRP A 707 17.42 17.38 16.05
N TYR A 708 18.41 16.48 15.92
CA TYR A 708 19.64 16.75 15.17
C TYR A 708 19.39 17.08 13.69
N GLY A 709 19.85 18.25 13.26
CA GLY A 709 19.69 18.70 11.86
C GLY A 709 18.34 19.37 11.55
N ALA A 710 17.48 19.63 12.56
CA ALA A 710 16.21 20.33 12.40
C ALA A 710 16.38 21.66 11.67
N THR A 711 17.25 22.52 12.18
CA THR A 711 17.53 23.84 11.63
C THR A 711 17.99 23.76 10.17
N GLY A 712 18.92 22.87 9.84
CA GLY A 712 19.39 22.69 8.47
C GLY A 712 18.32 22.13 7.52
N THR A 713 17.41 21.32 8.05
CA THR A 713 16.28 20.79 7.28
C THR A 713 15.26 21.88 6.98
N TYR A 714 14.89 22.67 7.97
CA TYR A 714 13.93 23.77 7.80
C TYR A 714 14.49 24.88 6.93
N LEU A 715 15.76 25.29 7.13
CA LEU A 715 16.44 26.21 6.23
C LEU A 715 16.49 25.72 4.78
N GLY A 716 16.70 24.42 4.56
CA GLY A 716 16.70 23.84 3.22
C GLY A 716 15.34 23.92 2.52
N ARG A 717 14.25 23.84 3.28
CA ARG A 717 12.88 24.03 2.77
C ARG A 717 12.57 25.51 2.54
N LEU A 718 12.97 26.37 3.47
CA LEU A 718 12.85 27.82 3.33
C LEU A 718 13.62 28.36 2.13
N HIS A 719 14.82 27.85 1.88
CA HIS A 719 15.58 28.19 0.67
C HIS A 719 14.83 27.83 -0.62
N LYS A 720 14.15 26.67 -0.66
CA LYS A 720 13.33 26.30 -1.82
C LYS A 720 12.12 27.21 -2.01
N LYS A 721 11.50 27.65 -0.91
CA LYS A 721 10.33 28.54 -0.92
C LYS A 721 10.72 30.02 -1.18
N TYR A 722 11.85 30.43 -0.62
CA TYR A 722 12.36 31.84 -0.67
C TYR A 722 13.83 31.90 -1.11
N PRO A 723 14.16 31.47 -2.35
CA PRO A 723 15.56 31.38 -2.80
C PRO A 723 16.29 32.70 -2.85
N HIS A 724 15.56 33.82 -2.88
CA HIS A 724 16.10 35.19 -2.85
C HIS A 724 16.31 35.76 -1.44
N LYS A 725 15.73 35.15 -0.40
CA LYS A 725 15.87 35.57 1.00
C LYS A 725 16.82 34.67 1.79
N ILE A 726 16.89 33.41 1.45
CA ILE A 726 17.73 32.41 2.12
C ILE A 726 18.64 31.77 1.08
N LEU A 727 19.89 32.10 1.17
CA LEU A 727 20.92 31.59 0.26
C LEU A 727 21.71 30.47 0.92
N VAL A 728 22.22 29.55 0.11
CA VAL A 728 23.02 28.42 0.59
C VAL A 728 24.30 28.33 -0.24
N SER A 729 25.44 28.27 0.42
CA SER A 729 26.76 28.06 -0.18
C SER A 729 27.45 26.86 0.48
N ARG A 730 28.48 26.31 -0.18
CA ARG A 730 29.32 25.24 0.39
C ARG A 730 30.74 25.82 0.61
N LYS A 731 31.21 25.70 1.85
CA LYS A 731 32.61 25.99 2.21
C LYS A 731 33.27 24.72 2.77
N GLU A 732 34.59 24.72 2.95
CA GLU A 732 35.34 23.55 3.47
C GLU A 732 34.80 22.95 4.79
N GLY A 733 34.05 23.74 5.60
CA GLY A 733 33.42 23.33 6.86
C GLY A 733 31.98 22.83 6.75
N GLY A 734 31.35 22.83 5.55
CA GLY A 734 29.94 22.37 5.38
C GLY A 734 29.06 23.39 4.64
N ARG A 735 27.73 23.26 4.85
CA ARG A 735 26.75 24.20 4.31
C ARG A 735 26.72 25.46 5.15
N MET A 736 26.87 26.58 4.48
CA MET A 736 26.69 27.93 5.03
C MET A 736 25.39 28.51 4.49
N TRP A 737 24.66 29.13 5.36
CA TRP A 737 23.40 29.81 5.07
C TRP A 737 23.59 31.31 5.19
N GLU A 738 22.94 32.04 4.32
CA GLU A 738 22.87 33.49 4.39
C GLU A 738 21.40 33.89 4.33
N ILE A 739 20.95 34.66 5.30
CA ILE A 739 19.58 35.13 5.48
C ILE A 739 19.64 36.65 5.27
N LEU A 740 18.94 37.16 4.24
CA LEU A 740 18.95 38.54 3.80
C LEU A 740 17.83 39.37 4.41
#